data_1b9c902e8adb7a59a136187f496cb87b
#
_entry.id   1b9c902e8adb7a59a136187f496cb87b
#
_cell.length_a   1.000
_cell.length_b   1.000
_cell.length_c   1.000
_cell.angle_alpha   90.00
_cell.angle_beta   90.00
_cell.angle_gamma   90.00
#
_symmetry.space_group_name_H-M   'P 1'
#
loop_
_entity.id
_entity.type
_entity.pdbx_description
1 polymer ?
#
loop_
_entity_poly.entity_id
_entity_poly.type
_entity_poly.pdbx_seq_one_letter_code
_entity_poly.pdbx_strand_id
1 'polypeptide(L)'
;MVSIAAAESQSPLLKKARRTNDWMLYLAGPLIVLALLSVVFIIEGLWPFGAKSIAYADMAQGYVPRYYHLYDAMHGSKSLFYDWYTGTGVNMAANLSTYLSPLNLLYFFIPRDMILQSMSLFLAIKMALMAFTACFFLNKVFPKLPANFKVLFSVMYAFCGYVLQYYTNIMWLETVIIFPILIWTLLLLLNKNRIMPYLITYTICLILSFYLTFMTTLFILFSSGLYILLMLPKGKRRKCYFNLGIGTLTPFLLAAGLLLPSYFHMTSSARMSSSGGLLSFLGVNMDMFSLPNLNKLLMLLGAELFIVLLFRYAYKGKRFKKQKAFFFTLIAMMVIPIFFEGVNLLWHGGSYASFPVRFGFMITFVLICASAYYLTYCYQPAGEEILFLKPVEDMIEEEQETKQVISLRERLSDPLFIKRLWFIIKIIIILVLVCFSIPLLVRIYQLFNKYGIYMLTRNNNELYQNIVMVAVLYIAIIVLGFSLQSKKVRNAVISIAVIFPMLFYSAGLIGIEVFASSEHDSNYIEKTLAVKESLPKEENVLKRIKDTGVQLNTNYPLILERSALSNWTHLIPGSLQDSLDVLGYSTIFTRTLDSGGTVFSDAVFGIKNTLSLFEENPDLYRFNKKAGEFNYYDCVYTLPFGVLADKSILKPLPKNICDAQNALYKSISGDTQDIMTRLTTTREEEAGKILSSQNIQGGKNYQIQIREKEALYFWSLSSDLNLTVNGEPLKIPTLKQPNNLNYPTNFNNRLILLGTFENETVSVTIKSGKQINDDSICFGAVSLNKMSALTANLNTNDIQANASGNSLELTVKNGDSGKLLFIPVGYDKGWSCKINGQDTQVLEAAGSFMAIQLKDGINQIEMNFLPNGLIPGLLISGISLLGLLLICFLVKLGRKKNLDVPNPVLSIAKYIYFAAFACAVLIIYLAPIGYLVYKTFYK
;
A
#
# COMPACT_ATOMS: atom_id res chain seq x y z
N MET A 1 20.69 -24.70 34.64
CA MET A 1 21.96 -24.09 34.14
C MET A 1 23.09 -25.13 33.94
N VAL A 2 23.01 -26.34 34.45
CA VAL A 2 24.08 -27.36 34.32
C VAL A 2 24.03 -28.13 32.99
N SER A 3 22.93 -28.12 32.24
CA SER A 3 22.82 -28.88 30.96
C SER A 3 23.31 -28.14 29.72
N ILE A 4 23.68 -26.86 29.81
CA ILE A 4 24.21 -26.07 28.67
C ILE A 4 25.76 -26.19 28.63
N ALA A 5 26.42 -26.38 29.75
CA ALA A 5 27.88 -26.55 29.79
C ALA A 5 28.33 -27.93 29.24
N ALA A 6 27.49 -28.98 29.37
CA ALA A 6 27.81 -30.32 28.83
C ALA A 6 27.69 -30.43 27.30
N ALA A 7 27.07 -29.44 26.62
CA ALA A 7 26.95 -29.44 25.16
C ALA A 7 28.14 -28.81 24.43
N GLU A 8 29.08 -28.19 25.16
CA GLU A 8 30.25 -27.53 24.55
C GLU A 8 31.45 -28.43 24.34
N SER A 9 31.40 -29.66 24.84
CA SER A 9 32.51 -30.65 24.69
C SER A 9 32.32 -31.66 23.54
N GLN A 10 31.38 -31.42 22.61
CA GLN A 10 31.22 -32.27 21.43
C GLN A 10 32.35 -32.06 20.41
N SER A 11 32.86 -33.15 19.86
CA SER A 11 33.92 -33.17 18.89
C SER A 11 33.63 -32.22 17.69
N PRO A 12 34.65 -31.62 17.04
CA PRO A 12 34.48 -30.76 15.88
C PRO A 12 33.69 -31.40 14.73
N LEU A 13 33.75 -32.72 14.59
CA LEU A 13 33.02 -33.51 13.59
C LEU A 13 31.51 -33.55 13.87
N LEU A 14 31.12 -33.70 15.13
CA LEU A 14 29.70 -33.67 15.52
C LEU A 14 29.12 -32.25 15.40
N LYS A 15 29.90 -31.20 15.68
CA LYS A 15 29.50 -29.82 15.41
C LYS A 15 29.38 -29.54 13.90
N LYS A 16 30.22 -30.12 13.06
CA LYS A 16 30.16 -30.01 11.60
C LYS A 16 28.96 -30.75 11.00
N ALA A 17 28.70 -31.97 11.46
CA ALA A 17 27.52 -32.75 11.03
C ALA A 17 26.19 -32.09 11.45
N ARG A 18 26.12 -31.53 12.65
CA ARG A 18 24.93 -30.77 13.10
C ARG A 18 24.71 -29.49 12.32
N ARG A 19 25.79 -28.81 11.91
CA ARG A 19 25.72 -27.59 11.07
C ARG A 19 25.23 -27.88 9.64
N THR A 20 25.67 -28.99 9.04
CA THR A 20 25.19 -29.41 7.70
C THR A 20 23.71 -29.78 7.72
N ASN A 21 23.23 -30.47 8.76
CA ASN A 21 21.80 -30.79 8.92
C ASN A 21 20.93 -29.56 9.15
N ASP A 22 21.43 -28.52 9.81
CA ASP A 22 20.67 -27.27 10.02
C ASP A 22 20.44 -26.54 8.70
N TRP A 23 21.41 -26.50 7.76
CA TRP A 23 21.24 -25.88 6.47
C TRP A 23 20.22 -26.60 5.57
N MET A 24 20.24 -27.92 5.57
CA MET A 24 19.22 -28.70 4.85
C MET A 24 17.81 -28.42 5.37
N LEU A 25 17.68 -28.31 6.70
CA LEU A 25 16.40 -27.94 7.33
C LEU A 25 15.92 -26.57 6.90
N TYR A 26 16.82 -25.57 6.83
CA TYR A 26 16.44 -24.20 6.44
C TYR A 26 16.10 -24.07 4.96
N LEU A 27 16.69 -24.87 4.09
CA LEU A 27 16.41 -24.86 2.65
C LEU A 27 15.17 -25.67 2.27
N ALA A 28 14.79 -26.67 3.07
CA ALA A 28 13.64 -27.52 2.74
C ALA A 28 12.32 -26.74 2.60
N GLY A 29 12.06 -25.79 3.50
CA GLY A 29 10.87 -24.92 3.41
C GLY A 29 10.83 -24.08 2.13
N PRO A 30 11.87 -23.27 1.86
CA PRO A 30 12.01 -22.53 0.59
C PRO A 30 11.81 -23.37 -0.67
N LEU A 31 12.44 -24.53 -0.76
CA LEU A 31 12.31 -25.42 -1.93
C LEU A 31 10.88 -25.94 -2.11
N ILE A 32 10.19 -26.28 -1.01
CA ILE A 32 8.76 -26.66 -1.08
C ILE A 32 7.90 -25.47 -1.54
N VAL A 33 8.15 -24.27 -1.02
CA VAL A 33 7.42 -23.05 -1.44
C VAL A 33 7.61 -22.81 -2.94
N LEU A 34 8.85 -22.86 -3.43
CA LEU A 34 9.14 -22.69 -4.85
C LEU A 34 8.45 -23.79 -5.71
N ALA A 35 8.47 -25.04 -5.27
CA ALA A 35 7.80 -26.12 -5.98
C ALA A 35 6.27 -25.92 -6.05
N LEU A 36 5.64 -25.55 -4.93
CA LEU A 36 4.20 -25.28 -4.87
C LEU A 36 3.82 -24.08 -5.75
N LEU A 37 4.58 -22.98 -5.70
CA LEU A 37 4.34 -21.81 -6.53
C LEU A 37 4.57 -22.12 -8.02
N SER A 38 5.56 -22.95 -8.36
CA SER A 38 5.76 -23.38 -9.75
C SER A 38 4.52 -24.10 -10.30
N VAL A 39 3.88 -24.96 -9.48
CA VAL A 39 2.61 -25.60 -9.88
C VAL A 39 1.53 -24.55 -10.12
N VAL A 40 1.38 -23.56 -9.22
CA VAL A 40 0.40 -22.46 -9.40
C VAL A 40 0.71 -21.66 -10.65
N PHE A 41 1.98 -21.31 -10.88
CA PHE A 41 2.38 -20.52 -12.05
C PHE A 41 2.15 -21.29 -13.37
N ILE A 42 2.35 -22.61 -13.40
CA ILE A 42 2.02 -23.45 -14.55
C ILE A 42 0.50 -23.44 -14.81
N ILE A 43 -0.31 -23.64 -13.77
CA ILE A 43 -1.77 -23.67 -13.88
C ILE A 43 -2.31 -22.33 -14.41
N GLU A 44 -1.80 -21.20 -13.89
CA GLU A 44 -2.27 -19.86 -14.24
C GLU A 44 -1.59 -19.28 -15.50
N GLY A 45 -0.60 -19.95 -16.05
CA GLY A 45 0.16 -19.48 -17.23
C GLY A 45 1.03 -18.26 -16.95
N LEU A 46 1.59 -18.17 -15.72
CA LEU A 46 2.45 -17.08 -15.28
C LEU A 46 3.90 -17.28 -15.73
N TRP A 47 4.59 -16.19 -15.97
CA TRP A 47 6.03 -16.22 -16.22
C TRP A 47 6.78 -16.85 -15.01
N PRO A 48 7.80 -17.73 -15.21
CA PRO A 48 8.45 -18.11 -16.47
C PRO A 48 7.77 -19.27 -17.25
N PHE A 49 6.66 -19.79 -16.79
CA PHE A 49 6.01 -20.96 -17.42
C PHE A 49 4.95 -20.55 -18.46
N GLY A 50 4.60 -19.28 -18.54
CA GLY A 50 3.69 -18.68 -19.50
C GLY A 50 3.95 -17.19 -19.68
N ALA A 51 3.10 -16.50 -20.44
CA ALA A 51 3.28 -15.09 -20.78
C ALA A 51 2.62 -14.11 -19.80
N LYS A 52 1.72 -14.60 -18.92
CA LYS A 52 0.95 -13.73 -18.03
C LYS A 52 1.77 -13.19 -16.87
N SER A 53 1.39 -11.98 -16.39
CA SER A 53 1.95 -11.34 -15.21
C SER A 53 0.99 -11.42 -14.03
N ILE A 54 1.52 -11.37 -12.80
CA ILE A 54 0.76 -11.21 -11.55
C ILE A 54 0.40 -9.75 -11.24
N ALA A 55 0.82 -8.80 -12.08
CA ALA A 55 0.63 -7.39 -11.83
C ALA A 55 -0.83 -6.98 -12.02
N TYR A 56 -1.50 -6.67 -10.91
CA TYR A 56 -2.90 -6.25 -10.86
C TYR A 56 -3.05 -5.05 -9.92
N ALA A 57 -4.05 -4.21 -10.14
CA ALA A 57 -4.44 -3.07 -9.32
C ALA A 57 -3.22 -2.22 -8.89
N ASP A 58 -2.97 -2.07 -7.59
CA ASP A 58 -1.87 -1.25 -7.04
C ASP A 58 -0.49 -1.70 -7.55
N MET A 59 -0.29 -3.00 -7.81
CA MET A 59 0.98 -3.48 -8.37
C MET A 59 1.17 -2.97 -9.80
N ALA A 60 0.18 -3.10 -10.66
CA ALA A 60 0.26 -2.67 -12.05
C ALA A 60 0.32 -1.15 -12.18
N GLN A 61 -0.53 -0.43 -11.44
CA GLN A 61 -0.66 1.02 -11.55
C GLN A 61 0.40 1.80 -10.79
N GLY A 62 0.92 1.25 -9.70
CA GLY A 62 1.83 1.97 -8.80
C GLY A 62 3.23 1.38 -8.71
N TYR A 63 3.36 0.09 -8.37
CA TYR A 63 4.67 -0.47 -8.05
C TYR A 63 5.49 -0.82 -9.28
N VAL A 64 4.90 -1.44 -10.29
CA VAL A 64 5.61 -1.77 -11.54
C VAL A 64 6.16 -0.51 -12.21
N PRO A 65 5.39 0.58 -12.43
CA PRO A 65 5.97 1.82 -12.97
C PRO A 65 7.12 2.38 -12.14
N ARG A 66 7.04 2.30 -10.80
CA ARG A 66 8.13 2.74 -9.93
C ARG A 66 9.37 1.85 -10.01
N TYR A 67 9.23 0.56 -10.30
CA TYR A 67 10.39 -0.29 -10.55
C TYR A 67 11.05 0.02 -11.91
N TYR A 68 10.29 0.48 -12.90
CA TYR A 68 10.88 1.11 -14.11
C TYR A 68 11.69 2.35 -13.75
N HIS A 69 11.13 3.22 -12.91
CA HIS A 69 11.86 4.40 -12.43
C HIS A 69 13.12 4.03 -11.63
N LEU A 70 13.02 3.03 -10.73
CA LEU A 70 14.17 2.54 -9.97
C LEU A 70 15.25 1.98 -10.89
N TYR A 71 14.88 1.18 -11.88
CA TYR A 71 15.80 0.68 -12.89
C TYR A 71 16.54 1.82 -13.59
N ASP A 72 15.80 2.80 -14.07
CA ASP A 72 16.34 3.97 -14.75
C ASP A 72 17.25 4.80 -13.83
N ALA A 73 16.90 4.94 -12.55
CA ALA A 73 17.74 5.63 -11.56
C ALA A 73 19.04 4.86 -11.24
N MET A 74 18.98 3.52 -11.16
CA MET A 74 20.17 2.68 -10.96
C MET A 74 21.13 2.72 -12.15
N HIS A 75 20.63 3.00 -13.36
CA HIS A 75 21.44 3.17 -14.57
C HIS A 75 21.82 4.64 -14.85
N GLY A 76 21.55 5.54 -13.90
CA GLY A 76 22.01 6.93 -13.94
C GLY A 76 21.17 7.88 -14.78
N SER A 77 19.99 7.45 -15.31
CA SER A 77 19.14 8.29 -16.14
C SER A 77 18.10 9.10 -15.36
N LYS A 78 17.80 8.74 -14.08
CA LYS A 78 16.82 9.44 -13.24
C LYS A 78 17.33 9.66 -11.81
N SER A 79 16.67 10.56 -11.07
CA SER A 79 16.97 10.80 -9.66
C SER A 79 16.12 9.91 -8.74
N LEU A 80 16.70 9.52 -7.57
CA LEU A 80 15.97 8.86 -6.49
C LEU A 80 15.17 9.83 -5.63
N PHE A 81 15.46 11.13 -5.66
CA PHE A 81 14.85 12.13 -4.77
C PHE A 81 13.73 12.92 -5.43
N TYR A 82 13.81 13.10 -6.75
CA TYR A 82 12.82 13.86 -7.50
C TYR A 82 12.49 13.19 -8.83
N ASP A 83 11.22 13.07 -9.14
CA ASP A 83 10.72 12.54 -10.40
C ASP A 83 10.10 13.65 -11.24
N TRP A 84 10.65 13.88 -12.44
CA TRP A 84 10.17 14.86 -13.42
C TRP A 84 9.07 14.33 -14.34
N TYR A 85 8.89 13.00 -14.37
CA TYR A 85 8.05 12.37 -15.40
C TYR A 85 6.57 12.38 -15.02
N THR A 86 6.23 12.32 -13.73
CA THR A 86 4.84 12.26 -13.28
C THR A 86 4.35 13.57 -12.67
N GLY A 87 3.11 13.92 -12.97
CA GLY A 87 2.46 15.12 -12.43
C GLY A 87 3.16 16.43 -12.84
N THR A 88 3.27 17.33 -11.90
CA THR A 88 4.02 18.56 -12.02
C THR A 88 5.45 18.46 -11.48
N GLY A 89 5.96 17.23 -11.37
CA GLY A 89 7.16 16.87 -10.63
C GLY A 89 6.83 16.37 -9.23
N VAL A 90 7.49 15.30 -8.77
CA VAL A 90 7.16 14.57 -7.54
C VAL A 90 8.35 14.39 -6.63
N ASN A 91 8.17 14.82 -5.37
CA ASN A 91 9.08 14.50 -4.27
C ASN A 91 9.01 13.00 -3.97
N MET A 92 10.15 12.30 -4.04
CA MET A 92 10.23 10.84 -3.88
C MET A 92 10.59 10.41 -2.46
N ALA A 93 10.79 11.32 -1.50
CA ALA A 93 11.30 11.01 -0.17
C ALA A 93 10.54 9.88 0.56
N ALA A 94 9.21 9.93 0.57
CA ALA A 94 8.41 8.89 1.21
C ALA A 94 8.31 7.60 0.39
N ASN A 95 8.60 7.66 -0.91
CA ASN A 95 8.65 6.49 -1.79
C ASN A 95 9.97 5.73 -1.70
N LEU A 96 11.04 6.34 -1.12
CA LEU A 96 12.35 5.70 -0.97
C LEU A 96 12.27 4.35 -0.25
N SER A 97 11.41 4.20 0.76
CA SER A 97 11.23 2.93 1.45
C SER A 97 10.82 1.78 0.52
N THR A 98 10.12 2.07 -0.58
CA THR A 98 9.77 1.07 -1.60
C THR A 98 11.02 0.58 -2.36
N TYR A 99 12.03 1.42 -2.50
CA TYR A 99 13.26 1.13 -3.26
C TYR A 99 14.35 0.44 -2.42
N LEU A 100 14.34 0.64 -1.08
CA LEU A 100 15.43 0.22 -0.20
C LEU A 100 15.47 -1.27 0.13
N SER A 101 14.60 -2.11 -0.46
CA SER A 101 14.72 -3.57 -0.34
C SER A 101 16.04 -4.05 -0.98
N PRO A 102 16.84 -4.86 -0.26
CA PRO A 102 18.04 -5.46 -0.86
C PRO A 102 17.74 -6.30 -2.10
N LEU A 103 16.54 -6.88 -2.21
CA LEU A 103 16.12 -7.65 -3.37
C LEU A 103 15.96 -6.78 -4.62
N ASN A 104 15.64 -5.50 -4.43
CA ASN A 104 15.50 -4.58 -5.56
C ASN A 104 16.84 -4.31 -6.29
N LEU A 105 17.98 -4.62 -5.67
CA LEU A 105 19.28 -4.60 -6.36
C LEU A 105 19.33 -5.57 -7.54
N LEU A 106 18.48 -6.59 -7.57
CA LEU A 106 18.38 -7.51 -8.71
C LEU A 106 17.88 -6.81 -9.98
N TYR A 107 17.13 -5.70 -9.86
CA TYR A 107 16.73 -4.92 -11.05
C TYR A 107 17.90 -4.36 -11.86
N PHE A 108 19.07 -4.22 -11.26
CA PHE A 108 20.27 -3.84 -11.98
C PHE A 108 20.65 -4.85 -13.08
N PHE A 109 20.30 -6.13 -12.89
CA PHE A 109 20.65 -7.24 -13.80
C PHE A 109 19.48 -7.69 -14.68
N ILE A 110 18.25 -7.26 -14.40
CA ILE A 110 17.05 -7.65 -15.15
C ILE A 110 16.88 -6.65 -16.30
N PRO A 111 16.70 -7.09 -17.57
CA PRO A 111 16.40 -6.19 -18.67
C PRO A 111 15.14 -5.36 -18.38
N ARG A 112 15.15 -4.10 -18.83
CA ARG A 112 14.07 -3.14 -18.52
C ARG A 112 12.70 -3.61 -19.00
N ASP A 113 12.61 -4.23 -20.15
CA ASP A 113 11.39 -4.81 -20.73
C ASP A 113 10.86 -6.04 -19.97
N MET A 114 11.71 -6.68 -19.15
CA MET A 114 11.34 -7.83 -18.31
C MET A 114 10.86 -7.47 -16.91
N ILE A 115 10.78 -6.17 -16.56
CA ILE A 115 10.38 -5.75 -15.21
C ILE A 115 8.97 -6.23 -14.85
N LEU A 116 8.02 -6.14 -15.77
CA LEU A 116 6.65 -6.61 -15.55
C LEU A 116 6.61 -8.11 -15.23
N GLN A 117 7.29 -8.92 -16.05
CA GLN A 117 7.33 -10.36 -15.91
C GLN A 117 8.07 -10.80 -14.65
N SER A 118 9.12 -10.06 -14.27
CA SER A 118 9.93 -10.36 -13.08
C SER A 118 9.16 -10.32 -11.76
N MET A 119 7.96 -9.70 -11.71
CA MET A 119 7.13 -9.64 -10.51
C MET A 119 6.83 -11.03 -9.95
N SER A 120 6.56 -12.01 -10.81
CA SER A 120 6.32 -13.40 -10.40
C SER A 120 7.55 -14.00 -9.71
N LEU A 121 8.74 -13.74 -10.23
CA LEU A 121 10.00 -14.19 -9.63
C LEU A 121 10.24 -13.54 -8.26
N PHE A 122 10.03 -12.23 -8.14
CA PHE A 122 10.17 -11.52 -6.86
C PHE A 122 9.20 -12.04 -5.82
N LEU A 123 7.95 -12.33 -6.19
CA LEU A 123 6.98 -12.96 -5.29
C LEU A 123 7.49 -14.32 -4.82
N ALA A 124 7.96 -15.18 -5.73
CA ALA A 124 8.45 -16.51 -5.38
C ALA A 124 9.67 -16.45 -4.45
N ILE A 125 10.64 -15.59 -4.73
CA ILE A 125 11.82 -15.37 -3.88
C ILE A 125 11.39 -14.88 -2.49
N LYS A 126 10.48 -13.90 -2.40
CA LYS A 126 10.02 -13.36 -1.11
C LYS A 126 9.30 -14.41 -0.28
N MET A 127 8.41 -15.19 -0.88
CA MET A 127 7.72 -16.28 -0.16
C MET A 127 8.69 -17.38 0.27
N ALA A 128 9.68 -17.72 -0.53
CA ALA A 128 10.74 -18.65 -0.13
C ALA A 128 11.57 -18.13 1.06
N LEU A 129 11.90 -16.83 1.06
CA LEU A 129 12.60 -16.18 2.19
C LEU A 129 11.73 -16.13 3.46
N MET A 130 10.41 -15.97 3.34
CA MET A 130 9.50 -16.07 4.50
C MET A 130 9.58 -17.45 5.13
N ALA A 131 9.56 -18.52 4.32
CA ALA A 131 9.71 -19.88 4.82
C ALA A 131 11.08 -20.09 5.46
N PHE A 132 12.16 -19.56 4.89
CA PHE A 132 13.50 -19.61 5.44
C PHE A 132 13.57 -18.99 6.84
N THR A 133 13.11 -17.74 6.97
CA THR A 133 13.20 -16.99 8.24
C THR A 133 12.29 -17.58 9.31
N ALA A 134 11.11 -18.07 8.95
CA ALA A 134 10.22 -18.77 9.88
C ALA A 134 10.81 -20.10 10.34
N CYS A 135 11.40 -20.90 9.44
CA CYS A 135 12.09 -22.14 9.81
C CYS A 135 13.28 -21.88 10.73
N PHE A 136 14.08 -20.85 10.42
CA PHE A 136 15.17 -20.39 11.27
C PHE A 136 14.68 -20.03 12.68
N PHE A 137 13.63 -19.23 12.78
CA PHE A 137 13.00 -18.85 14.05
C PHE A 137 12.57 -20.10 14.83
N LEU A 138 11.82 -21.00 14.20
CA LEU A 138 11.31 -22.21 14.83
C LEU A 138 12.45 -23.10 15.34
N ASN A 139 13.54 -23.21 14.59
CA ASN A 139 14.70 -24.00 15.01
C ASN A 139 15.45 -23.36 16.20
N LYS A 140 15.52 -22.01 16.26
CA LYS A 140 16.18 -21.30 17.37
C LYS A 140 15.34 -21.24 18.64
N VAL A 141 14.02 -21.08 18.51
CA VAL A 141 13.11 -20.89 19.65
C VAL A 141 12.52 -22.21 20.15
N PHE A 142 12.22 -23.12 19.24
CA PHE A 142 11.67 -24.46 19.55
C PHE A 142 12.58 -25.60 19.06
N PRO A 143 13.80 -25.74 19.61
CA PRO A 143 14.77 -26.72 19.10
C PRO A 143 14.27 -28.15 19.15
N LYS A 144 13.40 -28.49 20.13
CA LYS A 144 12.82 -29.84 20.30
C LYS A 144 11.61 -30.13 19.39
N LEU A 145 11.09 -29.14 18.67
CA LEU A 145 10.04 -29.38 17.68
C LEU A 145 10.60 -30.28 16.57
N PRO A 146 9.90 -31.33 16.15
CA PRO A 146 10.35 -32.21 15.07
C PRO A 146 10.58 -31.41 13.75
N ALA A 147 11.61 -31.82 12.98
CA ALA A 147 12.03 -31.12 11.78
C ALA A 147 10.91 -30.95 10.73
N ASN A 148 10.09 -31.97 10.52
CA ASN A 148 8.94 -31.97 9.62
C ASN A 148 7.91 -30.89 10.00
N PHE A 149 7.66 -30.68 11.29
CA PHE A 149 6.76 -29.58 11.73
C PHE A 149 7.40 -28.21 11.58
N LYS A 150 8.72 -28.07 11.77
CA LYS A 150 9.42 -26.81 11.51
C LYS A 150 9.29 -26.40 10.04
N VAL A 151 9.50 -27.35 9.13
CA VAL A 151 9.36 -27.14 7.69
C VAL A 151 7.90 -26.85 7.34
N LEU A 152 6.95 -27.69 7.79
CA LEU A 152 5.53 -27.51 7.50
C LEU A 152 5.03 -26.14 7.96
N PHE A 153 5.31 -25.74 9.21
CA PHE A 153 4.87 -24.45 9.76
C PHE A 153 5.52 -23.26 9.05
N SER A 154 6.74 -23.40 8.59
CA SER A 154 7.41 -22.36 7.81
C SER A 154 6.79 -22.19 6.41
N VAL A 155 6.42 -23.28 5.75
CA VAL A 155 5.66 -23.23 4.48
C VAL A 155 4.28 -22.60 4.71
N MET A 156 3.57 -23.03 5.77
CA MET A 156 2.27 -22.42 6.13
C MET A 156 2.37 -20.90 6.41
N TYR A 157 3.48 -20.44 6.97
CA TYR A 157 3.70 -19.00 7.17
C TYR A 157 3.81 -18.25 5.84
N ALA A 158 4.53 -18.82 4.87
CA ALA A 158 4.69 -18.24 3.53
C ALA A 158 3.38 -18.22 2.73
N PHE A 159 2.50 -19.21 2.94
CA PHE A 159 1.18 -19.31 2.30
C PHE A 159 0.04 -18.84 3.21
N CYS A 160 0.29 -18.00 4.19
CA CYS A 160 -0.79 -17.48 5.05
C CYS A 160 -1.73 -16.54 4.27
N GLY A 161 -2.96 -16.42 4.74
CA GLY A 161 -3.99 -15.61 4.10
C GLY A 161 -3.58 -14.18 3.83
N TYR A 162 -2.77 -13.56 4.71
CA TYR A 162 -2.22 -12.23 4.49
C TYR A 162 -1.37 -12.15 3.21
N VAL A 163 -0.45 -13.10 3.02
CA VAL A 163 0.44 -13.11 1.85
C VAL A 163 -0.36 -13.35 0.58
N LEU A 164 -1.30 -14.31 0.59
CA LEU A 164 -2.11 -14.64 -0.57
C LEU A 164 -3.09 -13.53 -0.96
N GLN A 165 -3.57 -12.75 0.01
CA GLN A 165 -4.51 -11.66 -0.25
C GLN A 165 -3.80 -10.35 -0.60
N TYR A 166 -2.58 -10.11 -0.10
CA TYR A 166 -1.89 -8.82 -0.22
C TYR A 166 -0.56 -8.91 -0.96
N TYR A 167 -0.31 -9.98 -1.73
CA TYR A 167 0.92 -10.12 -2.50
C TYR A 167 1.10 -9.00 -3.55
N THR A 168 0.01 -8.41 -4.03
CA THR A 168 0.07 -7.26 -4.95
C THR A 168 0.75 -6.03 -4.32
N ASN A 169 0.77 -5.93 -2.98
CA ASN A 169 1.57 -4.97 -2.24
C ASN A 169 2.98 -5.54 -1.94
N ILE A 170 3.71 -5.86 -2.98
CA ILE A 170 4.95 -6.63 -2.92
C ILE A 170 6.01 -6.07 -1.96
N MET A 171 6.02 -4.75 -1.72
CA MET A 171 6.91 -4.09 -0.77
C MET A 171 6.56 -4.37 0.71
N TRP A 172 5.31 -4.77 1.02
CA TRP A 172 4.93 -5.12 2.39
C TRP A 172 5.50 -6.46 2.82
N LEU A 173 5.81 -7.32 1.85
CA LEU A 173 6.32 -8.66 2.08
C LEU A 173 7.70 -8.66 2.75
N GLU A 174 8.48 -7.57 2.64
CA GLU A 174 9.75 -7.40 3.34
C GLU A 174 9.57 -7.48 4.86
N THR A 175 8.51 -6.85 5.38
CA THR A 175 8.21 -6.90 6.82
C THR A 175 7.84 -8.32 7.24
N VAL A 176 7.12 -9.07 6.40
CA VAL A 176 6.77 -10.47 6.67
C VAL A 176 8.01 -11.36 6.71
N ILE A 177 8.97 -11.13 5.80
CA ILE A 177 10.25 -11.86 5.77
C ILE A 177 11.04 -11.64 7.06
N ILE A 178 11.18 -10.37 7.50
CA ILE A 178 12.06 -10.04 8.62
C ILE A 178 11.41 -10.28 9.99
N PHE A 179 10.10 -10.33 10.07
CA PHE A 179 9.34 -10.42 11.32
C PHE A 179 9.74 -11.61 12.21
N PRO A 180 9.92 -12.85 11.71
CA PRO A 180 10.41 -13.97 12.54
C PRO A 180 11.78 -13.70 13.16
N ILE A 181 12.69 -13.04 12.42
CA ILE A 181 14.03 -12.67 12.92
C ILE A 181 13.90 -11.58 13.99
N LEU A 182 13.02 -10.59 13.78
CA LEU A 182 12.76 -9.53 14.74
C LEU A 182 12.24 -10.10 16.07
N ILE A 183 11.31 -11.04 16.04
CA ILE A 183 10.79 -11.66 17.25
C ILE A 183 11.84 -12.54 17.94
N TRP A 184 12.68 -13.25 17.16
CA TRP A 184 13.81 -13.97 17.74
C TRP A 184 14.80 -13.03 18.44
N THR A 185 15.16 -11.90 17.81
CA THR A 185 16.08 -10.92 18.42
C THR A 185 15.45 -10.22 19.62
N LEU A 186 14.13 -9.95 19.61
CA LEU A 186 13.37 -9.48 20.77
C LEU A 186 13.46 -10.49 21.94
N LEU A 187 13.30 -11.79 21.68
CA LEU A 187 13.46 -12.81 22.71
C LEU A 187 14.91 -12.88 23.24
N LEU A 188 15.93 -12.60 22.42
CA LEU A 188 17.32 -12.47 22.87
C LEU A 188 17.49 -11.27 23.81
N LEU A 189 16.83 -10.14 23.52
CA LEU A 189 16.81 -8.97 24.39
C LEU A 189 16.13 -9.31 25.73
N LEU A 190 14.92 -9.86 25.69
CA LEU A 190 14.11 -10.10 26.88
C LEU A 190 14.71 -11.17 27.83
N ASN A 191 15.27 -12.26 27.27
CA ASN A 191 15.78 -13.37 28.07
C ASN A 191 17.29 -13.27 28.39
N LYS A 192 18.09 -12.71 27.46
CA LYS A 192 19.56 -12.69 27.54
C LYS A 192 20.16 -11.29 27.63
N ASN A 193 19.33 -10.22 27.68
CA ASN A 193 19.75 -8.82 27.68
C ASN A 193 20.64 -8.43 26.48
N ARG A 194 20.49 -9.09 25.32
CA ARG A 194 21.23 -8.78 24.10
C ARG A 194 20.48 -7.74 23.29
N ILE A 195 20.80 -6.45 23.49
CA ILE A 195 20.10 -5.32 22.83
C ILE A 195 20.46 -5.22 21.34
N MET A 196 21.75 -5.34 20.98
CA MET A 196 22.24 -5.03 19.64
C MET A 196 21.56 -5.81 18.50
N PRO A 197 21.36 -7.14 18.57
CA PRO A 197 20.66 -7.86 17.51
C PRO A 197 19.23 -7.32 17.28
N TYR A 198 18.51 -7.01 18.36
CA TYR A 198 17.16 -6.45 18.27
C TYR A 198 17.18 -5.03 17.66
N LEU A 199 18.06 -4.16 18.15
CA LEU A 199 18.22 -2.80 17.65
C LEU A 199 18.51 -2.77 16.14
N ILE A 200 19.46 -3.59 15.67
CA ILE A 200 19.81 -3.68 14.24
C ILE A 200 18.61 -4.18 13.44
N THR A 201 17.97 -5.27 13.86
CA THR A 201 16.84 -5.85 13.11
C THR A 201 15.67 -4.86 13.06
N TYR A 202 15.40 -4.16 14.16
CA TYR A 202 14.32 -3.19 14.21
C TYR A 202 14.61 -1.94 13.35
N THR A 203 15.87 -1.47 13.32
CA THR A 203 16.30 -0.41 12.40
C THR A 203 16.08 -0.81 10.94
N ILE A 204 16.43 -2.05 10.57
CA ILE A 204 16.17 -2.58 9.24
C ILE A 204 14.67 -2.59 8.92
N CYS A 205 13.83 -3.00 9.87
CA CYS A 205 12.37 -2.95 9.69
C CYS A 205 11.87 -1.54 9.39
N LEU A 206 12.35 -0.52 10.13
CA LEU A 206 11.99 0.89 9.90
C LEU A 206 12.41 1.38 8.51
N ILE A 207 13.60 1.00 8.05
CA ILE A 207 14.12 1.39 6.74
C ILE A 207 13.32 0.72 5.61
N LEU A 208 13.01 -0.57 5.73
CA LEU A 208 12.30 -1.32 4.70
C LEU A 208 10.82 -0.94 4.60
N SER A 209 10.15 -0.67 5.73
CA SER A 209 8.74 -0.32 5.75
C SER A 209 8.36 0.37 7.06
N PHE A 210 8.51 1.68 7.14
CA PHE A 210 8.13 2.44 8.35
C PHE A 210 6.64 2.30 8.67
N TYR A 211 5.76 2.18 7.66
CA TYR A 211 4.32 2.07 7.86
C TYR A 211 3.91 0.75 8.54
N LEU A 212 4.36 -0.40 8.03
CA LEU A 212 4.08 -1.69 8.69
C LEU A 212 4.84 -1.85 10.00
N THR A 213 5.98 -1.17 10.13
CA THR A 213 6.75 -1.16 11.39
C THR A 213 6.00 -0.43 12.49
N PHE A 214 5.14 0.55 12.19
CA PHE A 214 4.23 1.13 13.19
C PHE A 214 3.33 0.05 13.83
N MET A 215 2.67 -0.80 13.03
CA MET A 215 1.84 -1.91 13.53
C MET A 215 2.69 -2.96 14.26
N THR A 216 3.89 -3.22 13.76
CA THR A 216 4.86 -4.10 14.42
C THR A 216 5.28 -3.55 15.78
N THR A 217 5.40 -2.22 15.94
CA THR A 217 5.69 -1.57 17.22
C THR A 217 4.56 -1.76 18.22
N LEU A 218 3.30 -1.63 17.79
CA LEU A 218 2.15 -1.95 18.64
C LEU A 218 2.16 -3.42 19.06
N PHE A 219 2.45 -4.32 18.13
CA PHE A 219 2.59 -5.74 18.44
C PHE A 219 3.70 -6.01 19.47
N ILE A 220 4.87 -5.39 19.31
CA ILE A 220 5.99 -5.50 20.25
C ILE A 220 5.58 -4.97 21.63
N LEU A 221 4.91 -3.82 21.68
CA LEU A 221 4.41 -3.23 22.93
C LEU A 221 3.49 -4.21 23.67
N PHE A 222 2.50 -4.79 22.98
CA PHE A 222 1.56 -5.72 23.62
C PHE A 222 2.21 -7.07 23.97
N SER A 223 2.91 -7.69 23.02
CA SER A 223 3.51 -8.99 23.20
C SER A 223 4.63 -9.00 24.25
N SER A 224 5.53 -8.00 24.23
CA SER A 224 6.61 -7.90 25.23
C SER A 224 6.08 -7.55 26.62
N GLY A 225 5.05 -6.69 26.72
CA GLY A 225 4.39 -6.39 28.00
C GLY A 225 3.81 -7.63 28.65
N LEU A 226 3.02 -8.38 27.90
CA LEU A 226 2.45 -9.66 28.38
C LEU A 226 3.55 -10.69 28.71
N TYR A 227 4.59 -10.79 27.87
CA TYR A 227 5.71 -11.70 28.10
C TYR A 227 6.48 -11.35 29.38
N ILE A 228 6.83 -10.08 29.59
CA ILE A 228 7.54 -9.62 30.78
C ILE A 228 6.70 -9.86 32.04
N LEU A 229 5.39 -9.60 31.99
CA LEU A 229 4.48 -9.76 33.11
C LEU A 229 4.25 -11.21 33.49
N LEU A 230 4.05 -12.09 32.52
CA LEU A 230 3.64 -13.47 32.77
C LEU A 230 4.82 -14.45 32.84
N MET A 231 5.88 -14.21 32.02
CA MET A 231 6.97 -15.18 31.82
C MET A 231 8.25 -14.86 32.59
N LEU A 232 8.55 -13.56 32.86
CA LEU A 232 9.82 -13.19 33.47
C LEU A 232 9.74 -13.06 34.99
N PRO A 233 10.81 -13.47 35.72
CA PRO A 233 10.93 -13.28 37.19
C PRO A 233 10.90 -11.80 37.55
N LYS A 234 10.30 -11.45 38.70
CA LYS A 234 10.12 -10.03 39.13
C LYS A 234 11.44 -9.23 39.13
N GLY A 235 12.56 -9.84 39.53
CA GLY A 235 13.88 -9.17 39.62
C GLY A 235 14.48 -8.76 38.26
N LYS A 236 14.12 -9.43 37.15
CA LYS A 236 14.63 -9.09 35.82
C LYS A 236 13.78 -8.08 35.07
N ARG A 237 12.54 -7.84 35.48
CA ARG A 237 11.54 -7.06 34.70
C ARG A 237 11.95 -5.60 34.46
N ARG A 238 12.46 -4.90 35.49
CA ARG A 238 12.84 -3.47 35.37
C ARG A 238 13.90 -3.26 34.31
N LYS A 239 14.96 -4.07 34.32
CA LYS A 239 16.03 -4.01 33.32
C LYS A 239 15.54 -4.34 31.92
N CYS A 240 14.60 -5.26 31.78
CA CYS A 240 13.99 -5.58 30.48
C CYS A 240 13.18 -4.41 29.91
N TYR A 241 12.40 -3.68 30.70
CA TYR A 241 11.67 -2.50 30.24
C TYR A 241 12.62 -1.39 29.77
N PHE A 242 13.69 -1.15 30.51
CA PHE A 242 14.71 -0.17 30.12
C PHE A 242 15.40 -0.55 28.80
N ASN A 243 15.88 -1.80 28.70
CA ASN A 243 16.52 -2.29 27.48
C ASN A 243 15.59 -2.28 26.28
N LEU A 244 14.31 -2.60 26.47
CA LEU A 244 13.28 -2.57 25.44
C LEU A 244 13.05 -1.13 24.96
N GLY A 245 12.95 -0.18 25.92
CA GLY A 245 12.80 1.25 25.59
C GLY A 245 13.96 1.76 24.74
N ILE A 246 15.20 1.54 25.15
CA ILE A 246 16.39 1.92 24.35
C ILE A 246 16.41 1.20 23.02
N GLY A 247 16.21 -0.15 23.02
CA GLY A 247 16.26 -0.95 21.81
C GLY A 247 15.18 -0.60 20.79
N THR A 248 14.06 -0.01 21.23
CA THR A 248 12.96 0.42 20.36
C THR A 248 13.10 1.88 19.92
N LEU A 249 13.54 2.78 20.79
CA LEU A 249 13.64 4.22 20.48
C LEU A 249 14.88 4.57 19.66
N THR A 250 16.04 3.97 19.97
CA THR A 250 17.28 4.24 19.23
C THR A 250 17.16 3.98 17.71
N PRO A 251 16.49 2.94 17.20
CA PRO A 251 16.24 2.72 15.78
C PRO A 251 15.57 3.88 15.07
N PHE A 252 14.64 4.61 15.71
CA PHE A 252 14.02 5.80 15.11
C PHE A 252 15.04 6.91 14.86
N LEU A 253 15.99 7.08 15.77
CA LEU A 253 17.08 8.06 15.61
C LEU A 253 18.04 7.61 14.51
N LEU A 254 18.37 6.31 14.44
CA LEU A 254 19.24 5.76 13.39
C LEU A 254 18.60 5.82 11.99
N ALA A 255 17.28 5.71 11.90
CA ALA A 255 16.54 5.81 10.66
C ALA A 255 16.04 7.23 10.35
N ALA A 256 16.41 8.25 11.13
CA ALA A 256 15.89 9.62 11.01
C ALA A 256 16.15 10.23 9.62
N GLY A 257 17.25 9.86 8.95
CA GLY A 257 17.55 10.29 7.57
C GLY A 257 16.47 9.88 6.54
N LEU A 258 15.73 8.80 6.80
CA LEU A 258 14.59 8.38 5.98
C LEU A 258 13.26 8.86 6.57
N LEU A 259 13.11 8.76 7.90
CA LEU A 259 11.84 9.01 8.56
C LEU A 259 11.45 10.48 8.55
N LEU A 260 12.42 11.38 8.75
CA LEU A 260 12.12 12.82 8.86
C LEU A 260 11.66 13.43 7.52
N PRO A 261 12.35 13.19 6.37
CA PRO A 261 11.83 13.63 5.08
C PRO A 261 10.47 12.99 4.74
N SER A 262 10.28 11.70 5.05
CA SER A 262 9.01 11.02 4.84
C SER A 262 7.88 11.64 5.68
N TYR A 263 8.15 12.03 6.91
CA TYR A 263 7.20 12.70 7.79
C TYR A 263 6.76 14.06 7.22
N PHE A 264 7.72 14.91 6.81
CA PHE A 264 7.38 16.20 6.21
C PHE A 264 6.59 16.05 4.90
N HIS A 265 6.94 15.07 4.09
CA HIS A 265 6.18 14.77 2.87
C HIS A 265 4.75 14.27 3.18
N MET A 266 4.60 13.41 4.19
CA MET A 266 3.27 12.92 4.61
C MET A 266 2.36 14.02 5.13
N THR A 267 2.89 14.98 5.90
CA THR A 267 2.09 16.07 6.48
C THR A 267 1.54 17.05 5.45
N SER A 268 2.13 17.14 4.26
CA SER A 268 1.62 17.94 3.15
C SER A 268 0.57 17.22 2.29
N SER A 269 0.38 15.93 2.49
CA SER A 269 -0.49 15.12 1.63
C SER A 269 -1.98 15.38 1.86
N ALA A 270 -2.76 15.41 0.77
CA ALA A 270 -4.23 15.46 0.77
C ALA A 270 -4.87 14.38 1.64
N ARG A 271 -4.23 13.21 1.74
CA ARG A 271 -4.70 12.10 2.57
C ARG A 271 -4.72 12.40 4.06
N MET A 272 -3.79 13.24 4.54
CA MET A 272 -3.75 13.66 5.95
C MET A 272 -4.74 14.77 6.25
N SER A 273 -5.02 15.65 5.31
CA SER A 273 -6.00 16.74 5.47
C SER A 273 -7.45 16.24 5.51
N SER A 274 -7.73 15.11 4.87
CA SER A 274 -9.06 14.48 4.89
C SER A 274 -9.30 13.59 6.11
N SER A 275 -8.25 13.19 6.84
CA SER A 275 -8.37 12.49 8.11
C SER A 275 -8.63 13.53 9.20
N GLY A 276 -9.89 13.76 9.54
CA GLY A 276 -10.24 14.59 10.69
C GLY A 276 -9.44 14.18 11.93
N GLY A 277 -9.12 15.12 12.81
CA GLY A 277 -8.29 14.89 13.99
C GLY A 277 -8.78 13.75 14.89
N LEU A 278 -8.00 13.38 15.90
CA LEU A 278 -8.27 12.28 16.83
C LEU A 278 -9.71 12.23 17.38
N LEU A 279 -10.41 13.37 17.44
CA LEU A 279 -11.81 13.50 17.90
C LEU A 279 -12.84 13.15 16.80
N SER A 280 -12.56 13.38 15.52
CA SER A 280 -13.42 12.93 14.42
C SER A 280 -13.40 11.42 14.30
N PHE A 281 -12.36 10.79 14.73
CA PHE A 281 -12.17 9.37 14.87
C PHE A 281 -13.19 8.72 15.83
N LEU A 282 -13.56 9.39 16.93
CA LEU A 282 -14.61 8.92 17.85
C LEU A 282 -16.03 9.07 17.26
N GLY A 283 -16.19 9.88 16.22
CA GLY A 283 -17.45 10.11 15.51
C GLY A 283 -17.66 9.25 14.26
N VAL A 284 -16.69 8.43 13.83
CA VAL A 284 -16.85 7.52 12.71
C VAL A 284 -17.93 6.51 13.02
N ASN A 285 -18.85 6.33 12.07
CA ASN A 285 -19.93 5.33 12.12
C ASN A 285 -19.32 3.92 12.26
N MET A 286 -19.13 3.51 13.51
CA MET A 286 -18.69 2.17 13.84
C MET A 286 -19.89 1.24 13.74
N ASP A 287 -20.17 0.74 12.55
CA ASP A 287 -21.13 -0.35 12.38
C ASP A 287 -20.63 -1.57 13.15
N MET A 288 -21.28 -1.84 14.24
CA MET A 288 -20.89 -2.75 15.31
C MET A 288 -20.77 -4.19 14.88
N PHE A 289 -21.65 -4.61 14.02
CA PHE A 289 -21.78 -5.95 13.47
C PHE A 289 -22.01 -5.89 11.97
N SER A 290 -21.19 -5.16 11.24
CA SER A 290 -20.94 -5.69 9.92
C SER A 290 -20.37 -7.08 10.17
N LEU A 291 -21.05 -8.11 9.74
CA LEU A 291 -20.45 -9.44 9.57
C LEU A 291 -19.03 -9.18 9.04
N PRO A 292 -17.99 -9.74 9.69
CA PRO A 292 -16.62 -9.40 9.32
C PRO A 292 -16.55 -9.52 7.82
N ASN A 293 -16.18 -8.43 7.16
CA ASN A 293 -16.08 -8.40 5.72
C ASN A 293 -15.31 -9.65 5.34
N LEU A 294 -15.83 -10.49 4.45
CA LEU A 294 -15.25 -11.81 4.14
C LEU A 294 -13.74 -11.72 3.92
N ASN A 295 -13.27 -10.59 3.33
CA ASN A 295 -11.88 -10.25 3.16
C ASN A 295 -11.05 -10.24 4.46
N LYS A 296 -11.64 -9.90 5.61
CA LYS A 296 -10.93 -9.94 6.90
C LYS A 296 -10.77 -11.37 7.42
N LEU A 297 -11.76 -12.23 7.18
CA LEU A 297 -11.68 -13.65 7.53
C LEU A 297 -10.65 -14.41 6.69
N LEU A 298 -10.42 -13.97 5.45
CA LEU A 298 -9.39 -14.55 4.58
C LEU A 298 -7.98 -14.44 5.19
N MET A 299 -7.75 -13.51 6.12
CA MET A 299 -6.49 -13.43 6.87
C MET A 299 -6.18 -14.68 7.68
N LEU A 300 -7.19 -15.51 7.98
CA LEU A 300 -7.03 -16.78 8.71
C LEU A 300 -6.83 -17.99 7.81
N LEU A 301 -6.81 -17.81 6.47
CA LEU A 301 -6.49 -18.91 5.54
C LEU A 301 -5.09 -19.45 5.79
N GLY A 302 -4.95 -20.76 5.66
CA GLY A 302 -3.71 -21.47 5.97
C GLY A 302 -3.45 -21.62 7.47
N ALA A 303 -4.37 -21.15 8.34
CA ALA A 303 -4.25 -21.29 9.79
C ALA A 303 -5.06 -22.46 10.38
N GLU A 304 -5.75 -23.24 9.56
CA GLU A 304 -6.70 -24.29 9.96
C GLU A 304 -6.07 -25.31 10.94
N LEU A 305 -4.85 -25.78 10.62
CA LEU A 305 -4.11 -26.67 11.49
C LEU A 305 -3.80 -26.01 12.85
N PHE A 306 -3.41 -24.74 12.84
CA PHE A 306 -3.08 -24.00 14.06
C PHE A 306 -4.31 -23.77 14.93
N ILE A 307 -5.47 -23.52 14.34
CA ILE A 307 -6.74 -23.37 15.05
C ILE A 307 -7.07 -24.69 15.76
N VAL A 308 -6.97 -25.84 15.08
CA VAL A 308 -7.20 -27.16 15.71
C VAL A 308 -6.20 -27.42 16.83
N LEU A 309 -4.92 -27.13 16.64
CA LEU A 309 -3.89 -27.29 17.68
C LEU A 309 -4.12 -26.34 18.86
N LEU A 310 -4.60 -25.12 18.62
CA LEU A 310 -4.93 -24.15 19.66
C LEU A 310 -6.09 -24.66 20.54
N PHE A 311 -7.16 -25.22 19.95
CA PHE A 311 -8.23 -25.85 20.71
C PHE A 311 -7.73 -27.01 21.56
N ARG A 312 -6.84 -27.85 21.03
CA ARG A 312 -6.20 -28.93 21.79
C ARG A 312 -5.30 -28.40 22.90
N TYR A 313 -4.62 -27.27 22.67
CA TYR A 313 -3.82 -26.59 23.71
C TYR A 313 -4.70 -26.01 24.82
N ALA A 314 -5.81 -25.38 24.48
CA ALA A 314 -6.79 -24.84 25.44
C ALA A 314 -7.25 -25.92 26.42
N TYR A 315 -7.46 -27.14 25.93
CA TYR A 315 -7.99 -28.26 26.68
C TYR A 315 -6.97 -28.93 27.63
N LYS A 316 -5.65 -28.75 27.45
CA LYS A 316 -4.64 -29.26 28.36
C LYS A 316 -4.73 -28.59 29.73
N GLY A 317 -4.71 -29.40 30.83
CA GLY A 317 -4.97 -29.00 32.22
C GLY A 317 -4.17 -27.82 32.76
N LYS A 318 -4.18 -27.65 34.08
CA LYS A 318 -3.69 -26.43 34.80
C LYS A 318 -2.19 -26.14 34.65
N ARG A 319 -1.37 -27.11 34.23
CA ARG A 319 0.11 -27.07 34.22
C ARG A 319 0.76 -25.93 33.45
N PHE A 320 0.08 -25.31 32.46
CA PHE A 320 0.62 -24.26 31.58
C PHE A 320 -0.19 -22.97 31.64
N LYS A 321 -0.72 -22.59 32.78
CA LYS A 321 -1.63 -21.44 32.97
C LYS A 321 -1.04 -20.15 32.45
N LYS A 322 0.21 -19.80 32.76
CA LYS A 322 0.87 -18.56 32.37
C LYS A 322 1.07 -18.49 30.86
N GLN A 323 1.52 -19.59 30.24
CA GLN A 323 1.76 -19.69 28.82
C GLN A 323 0.44 -19.63 28.01
N LYS A 324 -0.59 -20.31 28.53
CA LYS A 324 -1.95 -20.20 27.98
C LYS A 324 -2.44 -18.77 28.08
N ALA A 325 -2.37 -18.15 29.24
CA ALA A 325 -2.78 -16.75 29.43
C ALA A 325 -2.05 -15.83 28.45
N PHE A 326 -0.73 -16.02 28.24
CA PHE A 326 0.04 -15.25 27.28
C PHE A 326 -0.49 -15.42 25.85
N PHE A 327 -0.54 -16.66 25.35
CA PHE A 327 -0.93 -16.89 23.95
C PHE A 327 -2.39 -16.53 23.69
N PHE A 328 -3.32 -16.92 24.56
CA PHE A 328 -4.74 -16.66 24.35
C PHE A 328 -5.07 -15.17 24.46
N THR A 329 -4.47 -14.43 25.40
CA THR A 329 -4.64 -12.97 25.48
C THR A 329 -4.07 -12.29 24.23
N LEU A 330 -2.86 -12.67 23.80
CA LEU A 330 -2.25 -12.08 22.62
C LEU A 330 -3.06 -12.39 21.34
N ILE A 331 -3.53 -13.63 21.17
CA ILE A 331 -4.39 -14.02 20.04
C ILE A 331 -5.70 -13.24 20.09
N ALA A 332 -6.34 -13.10 21.26
CA ALA A 332 -7.57 -12.32 21.40
C ALA A 332 -7.35 -10.86 20.99
N MET A 333 -6.27 -10.21 21.46
CA MET A 333 -5.93 -8.85 21.06
C MET A 333 -5.74 -8.72 19.56
N MET A 334 -5.12 -9.70 18.90
CA MET A 334 -4.87 -9.67 17.46
C MET A 334 -6.12 -10.00 16.62
N VAL A 335 -7.06 -10.77 17.14
CA VAL A 335 -8.28 -11.21 16.43
C VAL A 335 -9.43 -10.20 16.61
N ILE A 336 -9.52 -9.52 17.74
CA ILE A 336 -10.55 -8.48 18.00
C ILE A 336 -10.67 -7.48 16.83
N PRO A 337 -9.59 -6.94 16.23
CA PRO A 337 -9.69 -6.02 15.11
C PRO A 337 -10.37 -6.57 13.85
N ILE A 338 -10.40 -7.92 13.68
CA ILE A 338 -11.13 -8.54 12.56
C ILE A 338 -12.63 -8.26 12.67
N PHE A 339 -13.16 -8.27 13.90
CA PHE A 339 -14.58 -8.12 14.18
C PHE A 339 -15.01 -6.69 14.49
N PHE A 340 -14.08 -5.83 14.94
CA PHE A 340 -14.37 -4.45 15.35
C PHE A 340 -13.58 -3.46 14.50
N GLU A 341 -14.29 -2.76 13.61
CA GLU A 341 -13.68 -1.83 12.66
C GLU A 341 -12.93 -0.68 13.33
N GLY A 342 -13.47 -0.12 14.41
CA GLY A 342 -12.79 0.96 15.14
C GLY A 342 -11.45 0.53 15.73
N VAL A 343 -11.35 -0.71 16.21
CA VAL A 343 -10.08 -1.28 16.68
C VAL A 343 -9.12 -1.49 15.50
N ASN A 344 -9.64 -1.97 14.36
CA ASN A 344 -8.85 -2.14 13.14
C ASN A 344 -8.29 -0.81 12.63
N LEU A 345 -9.11 0.26 12.58
CA LEU A 345 -8.68 1.61 12.21
C LEU A 345 -7.52 2.10 13.08
N LEU A 346 -7.59 1.88 14.39
CA LEU A 346 -6.53 2.31 15.32
C LEU A 346 -5.22 1.54 15.17
N TRP A 347 -5.29 0.28 14.81
CA TRP A 347 -4.09 -0.47 14.40
C TRP A 347 -3.41 0.13 13.17
N HIS A 348 -4.16 0.87 12.34
CA HIS A 348 -3.67 1.57 11.14
C HIS A 348 -3.33 3.06 11.39
N GLY A 349 -3.34 3.52 12.63
CA GLY A 349 -3.07 4.93 12.97
C GLY A 349 -4.25 5.87 12.72
N GLY A 350 -5.48 5.34 12.70
CA GLY A 350 -6.72 6.13 12.60
C GLY A 350 -7.35 6.18 11.21
N SER A 351 -6.64 5.78 10.17
CA SER A 351 -7.20 5.72 8.82
C SER A 351 -6.51 4.68 7.92
N TYR A 352 -7.27 4.05 7.05
CA TYR A 352 -6.74 3.28 5.93
C TYR A 352 -7.74 3.32 4.76
N ALA A 353 -7.23 3.26 3.54
CA ALA A 353 -8.04 3.03 2.35
C ALA A 353 -7.70 1.64 1.83
N SER A 354 -8.69 0.79 1.57
CA SER A 354 -8.52 -0.59 1.11
C SER A 354 -7.62 -1.44 2.04
N PHE A 355 -7.54 -2.73 1.85
CA PHE A 355 -6.64 -3.62 2.58
C PHE A 355 -6.74 -3.54 4.12
N PRO A 356 -7.84 -4.01 4.74
CA PRO A 356 -7.98 -4.06 6.20
C PRO A 356 -7.02 -5.09 6.82
N VAL A 357 -6.77 -4.99 8.14
CA VAL A 357 -5.97 -5.97 8.90
C VAL A 357 -4.57 -6.21 8.32
N ARG A 358 -3.84 -5.14 7.98
CA ARG A 358 -2.48 -5.21 7.38
C ARG A 358 -1.43 -5.85 8.30
N PHE A 359 -1.79 -6.16 9.53
CA PHE A 359 -1.00 -6.95 10.49
C PHE A 359 -1.37 -8.44 10.54
N GLY A 360 -2.20 -8.93 9.60
CA GLY A 360 -2.73 -10.30 9.59
C GLY A 360 -1.68 -11.41 9.66
N PHE A 361 -0.50 -11.20 9.07
CA PHE A 361 0.62 -12.14 9.16
C PHE A 361 1.10 -12.38 10.61
N MET A 362 0.95 -11.39 11.51
CA MET A 362 1.30 -11.52 12.92
C MET A 362 0.34 -12.47 13.64
N ILE A 363 -0.95 -12.51 13.22
CA ILE A 363 -1.94 -13.45 13.76
C ILE A 363 -1.49 -14.88 13.48
N THR A 364 -1.19 -15.18 12.21
CA THR A 364 -0.69 -16.50 11.80
C THR A 364 0.61 -16.85 12.54
N PHE A 365 1.52 -15.90 12.67
CA PHE A 365 2.78 -16.12 13.39
C PHE A 365 2.56 -16.48 14.87
N VAL A 366 1.65 -15.81 15.57
CA VAL A 366 1.32 -16.11 16.98
C VAL A 366 0.66 -17.49 17.09
N LEU A 367 -0.21 -17.84 16.16
CA LEU A 367 -0.84 -19.17 16.09
C LEU A 367 0.22 -20.27 15.87
N ILE A 368 1.20 -20.02 15.00
CA ILE A 368 2.37 -20.90 14.79
C ILE A 368 3.15 -21.09 16.11
N CYS A 369 3.45 -19.99 16.81
CA CYS A 369 4.17 -20.05 18.08
C CYS A 369 3.41 -20.82 19.16
N ALA A 370 2.10 -20.60 19.29
CA ALA A 370 1.26 -21.34 20.24
C ALA A 370 1.20 -22.84 19.91
N SER A 371 1.07 -23.17 18.62
CA SER A 371 1.05 -24.56 18.13
C SER A 371 2.39 -25.26 18.31
N ALA A 372 3.49 -24.57 18.00
CA ALA A 372 4.85 -25.07 18.21
C ALA A 372 5.13 -25.29 19.69
N TYR A 373 4.69 -24.36 20.55
CA TYR A 373 4.77 -24.53 22.00
C TYR A 373 3.99 -25.77 22.48
N TYR A 374 2.74 -25.90 22.01
CA TYR A 374 1.90 -27.07 22.37
C TYR A 374 2.53 -28.38 21.95
N LEU A 375 3.00 -28.50 20.70
CA LEU A 375 3.63 -29.75 20.20
C LEU A 375 4.95 -30.06 20.89
N THR A 376 5.72 -29.05 21.31
CA THR A 376 7.02 -29.21 21.93
C THR A 376 6.92 -29.63 23.40
N TYR A 377 5.98 -29.07 24.14
CA TYR A 377 5.96 -29.13 25.59
C TYR A 377 4.70 -29.78 26.21
N CYS A 378 3.59 -29.77 25.48
CA CYS A 378 2.30 -30.21 26.02
C CYS A 378 1.77 -31.49 25.37
N TYR A 379 2.18 -31.80 24.15
CA TYR A 379 1.74 -32.98 23.43
C TYR A 379 2.57 -34.17 23.81
N GLN A 380 1.94 -35.17 24.47
CA GLN A 380 2.51 -36.51 24.72
C GLN A 380 1.72 -37.51 23.88
N PRO A 381 2.35 -38.21 22.92
CA PRO A 381 1.71 -39.34 22.26
C PRO A 381 1.45 -40.41 23.31
N ALA A 382 0.27 -41.04 23.25
CA ALA A 382 -0.08 -42.14 24.14
C ALA A 382 0.96 -43.30 24.00
N GLY A 383 1.75 -43.56 25.05
CA GLY A 383 2.68 -44.67 25.09
C GLY A 383 4.16 -44.32 25.16
N GLU A 384 4.60 -43.05 25.11
CA GLU A 384 6.00 -42.69 25.37
C GLU A 384 6.09 -41.86 26.66
N GLU A 385 6.57 -42.44 27.75
CA GLU A 385 7.08 -41.70 28.90
C GLU A 385 8.34 -40.96 28.48
N ILE A 386 8.26 -39.66 28.28
CA ILE A 386 9.45 -38.83 28.17
C ILE A 386 9.99 -38.59 29.58
N LEU A 387 10.91 -39.48 29.96
CA LEU A 387 11.77 -39.32 31.12
C LEU A 387 12.69 -38.12 30.89
N PHE A 388 12.48 -37.00 31.51
CA PHE A 388 13.30 -35.80 31.68
C PHE A 388 12.48 -34.50 31.53
N LEU A 389 12.16 -33.99 32.69
CA LEU A 389 11.87 -32.64 33.12
C LEU A 389 10.71 -32.62 34.14
N LYS A 390 10.95 -33.15 35.31
CA LYS A 390 10.26 -32.78 36.55
C LYS A 390 11.04 -31.62 37.17
N PRO A 391 10.45 -30.44 37.36
CA PRO A 391 10.93 -29.55 38.42
C PRO A 391 10.56 -30.22 39.76
N VAL A 392 11.54 -30.39 40.62
CA VAL A 392 11.42 -31.09 41.90
C VAL A 392 10.49 -30.35 42.90
N GLU A 393 10.00 -29.18 42.60
CA GLU A 393 9.24 -28.35 43.55
C GLU A 393 7.70 -28.51 43.50
N ASP A 394 7.14 -29.26 42.54
CA ASP A 394 5.66 -29.41 42.43
C ASP A 394 5.15 -30.81 42.91
N MET A 395 5.98 -31.61 43.65
CA MET A 395 5.60 -32.97 44.00
C MET A 395 5.01 -33.16 45.42
N ILE A 396 4.79 -32.08 46.16
CA ILE A 396 4.39 -32.21 47.60
C ILE A 396 2.94 -31.82 47.91
N GLU A 397 2.12 -31.39 46.96
CA GLU A 397 0.76 -30.89 47.26
C GLU A 397 -0.42 -31.67 46.58
N GLU A 398 -0.29 -32.93 46.22
CA GLU A 398 -1.42 -33.72 45.68
C GLU A 398 -1.82 -34.95 46.44
N GLU A 399 -1.74 -34.94 47.77
CA GLU A 399 -2.44 -35.95 48.62
C GLU A 399 -3.16 -35.23 49.74
N GLN A 400 -4.38 -34.83 49.51
CA GLN A 400 -5.54 -34.67 50.38
C GLN A 400 -6.50 -33.62 49.87
N GLU A 401 -7.56 -34.05 49.20
CA GLU A 401 -8.87 -33.44 49.43
C GLU A 401 -10.01 -34.34 48.97
N THR A 402 -10.79 -34.61 49.94
CA THR A 402 -12.01 -35.42 49.97
C THR A 402 -13.18 -34.74 49.24
N LYS A 403 -14.00 -35.59 48.68
CA LYS A 403 -15.38 -35.43 48.15
C LYS A 403 -16.10 -34.17 48.60
N GLN A 404 -16.40 -33.28 47.68
CA GLN A 404 -17.58 -32.39 47.73
C GLN A 404 -18.02 -31.89 46.36
N VAL A 405 -19.33 -31.96 46.15
CA VAL A 405 -20.18 -31.31 45.14
C VAL A 405 -19.53 -31.04 43.74
N ILE A 406 -19.92 -31.88 42.79
CA ILE A 406 -19.53 -31.79 41.37
C ILE A 406 -20.03 -30.48 40.78
N SER A 407 -19.17 -29.49 40.67
CA SER A 407 -19.43 -28.25 39.97
C SER A 407 -19.50 -28.51 38.43
N LEU A 408 -20.20 -27.63 37.70
CA LEU A 408 -20.26 -27.66 36.21
C LEU A 408 -18.85 -27.80 35.60
N ARG A 409 -17.82 -27.22 36.26
CA ARG A 409 -16.42 -27.25 35.89
C ARG A 409 -15.78 -28.64 36.03
N GLU A 410 -16.23 -29.44 36.95
CA GLU A 410 -15.75 -30.83 37.16
C GLU A 410 -16.43 -31.79 36.17
N ARG A 411 -17.71 -31.59 35.83
CA ARG A 411 -18.37 -32.31 34.72
C ARG A 411 -17.69 -32.08 33.37
N LEU A 412 -17.21 -30.85 33.12
CA LEU A 412 -16.43 -30.50 31.91
C LEU A 412 -15.01 -31.08 31.93
N SER A 413 -14.49 -31.58 33.07
CA SER A 413 -13.19 -32.21 33.18
C SER A 413 -13.24 -33.73 33.29
N ASP A 414 -14.44 -34.33 33.34
CA ASP A 414 -14.62 -35.79 33.37
C ASP A 414 -14.14 -36.44 32.06
N PRO A 415 -13.18 -37.36 32.10
CA PRO A 415 -12.68 -38.08 30.93
C PRO A 415 -13.75 -38.79 30.11
N LEU A 416 -14.83 -39.24 30.77
CA LEU A 416 -15.94 -39.94 30.11
C LEU A 416 -16.87 -38.95 29.39
N PHE A 417 -17.18 -37.81 30.03
CA PHE A 417 -17.94 -36.72 29.43
C PHE A 417 -17.22 -36.17 28.20
N ILE A 418 -15.93 -35.99 28.28
CA ILE A 418 -15.07 -35.53 27.19
C ILE A 418 -15.03 -36.54 26.05
N LYS A 419 -14.92 -37.86 26.32
CA LYS A 419 -14.97 -38.87 25.28
C LYS A 419 -16.33 -38.82 24.55
N ARG A 420 -17.42 -38.65 25.31
CA ARG A 420 -18.79 -38.47 24.73
C ARG A 420 -18.94 -37.21 23.96
N LEU A 421 -18.43 -36.07 24.46
CA LEU A 421 -18.43 -34.79 23.75
C LEU A 421 -17.61 -34.89 22.47
N TRP A 422 -16.42 -35.46 22.50
CA TRP A 422 -15.61 -35.74 21.30
C TRP A 422 -16.28 -36.69 20.32
N PHE A 423 -17.02 -37.68 20.80
CA PHE A 423 -17.82 -38.55 19.95
C PHE A 423 -18.95 -37.79 19.26
N ILE A 424 -19.68 -36.94 19.99
CA ILE A 424 -20.71 -36.06 19.43
C ILE A 424 -20.10 -35.06 18.42
N ILE A 425 -18.99 -34.44 18.77
CA ILE A 425 -18.28 -33.53 17.85
C ILE A 425 -17.86 -34.27 16.56
N LYS A 426 -17.37 -35.50 16.67
CA LYS A 426 -17.04 -36.35 15.50
C LYS A 426 -18.27 -36.63 14.64
N ILE A 427 -19.41 -36.93 15.25
CA ILE A 427 -20.66 -37.14 14.52
C ILE A 427 -21.12 -35.85 13.82
N ILE A 428 -21.08 -34.72 14.52
CA ILE A 428 -21.40 -33.41 13.94
C ILE A 428 -20.44 -33.09 12.79
N ILE A 429 -19.15 -33.35 12.94
CA ILE A 429 -18.15 -33.15 11.89
C ILE A 429 -18.43 -34.05 10.69
N ILE A 430 -18.78 -35.33 10.91
CA ILE A 430 -19.14 -36.26 9.84
C ILE A 430 -20.41 -35.79 9.14
N LEU A 431 -21.43 -35.37 9.89
CA LEU A 431 -22.66 -34.81 9.32
C LEU A 431 -22.38 -33.53 8.52
N VAL A 432 -21.59 -32.64 9.04
CA VAL A 432 -21.13 -31.44 8.32
C VAL A 432 -20.35 -31.83 7.05
N LEU A 433 -19.45 -32.80 7.14
CA LEU A 433 -18.71 -33.31 5.98
C LEU A 433 -19.64 -33.90 4.92
N VAL A 434 -20.63 -34.68 5.31
CA VAL A 434 -21.62 -35.27 4.39
C VAL A 434 -22.55 -34.20 3.83
N CYS A 435 -23.06 -33.28 4.67
CA CYS A 435 -23.97 -32.23 4.24
C CYS A 435 -23.32 -31.18 3.33
N PHE A 436 -22.03 -30.89 3.52
CA PHE A 436 -21.29 -29.91 2.72
C PHE A 436 -20.51 -30.51 1.56
N SER A 437 -20.05 -31.77 1.66
CA SER A 437 -19.30 -32.41 0.59
C SER A 437 -20.13 -32.67 -0.66
N ILE A 438 -21.39 -33.07 -0.51
CA ILE A 438 -22.27 -33.35 -1.65
C ILE A 438 -22.64 -32.06 -2.41
N PRO A 439 -23.16 -31.01 -1.76
CA PRO A 439 -23.40 -29.72 -2.44
C PRO A 439 -22.13 -29.11 -3.01
N LEU A 440 -21.01 -29.23 -2.29
CA LEU A 440 -19.72 -28.71 -2.76
C LEU A 440 -19.26 -29.47 -4.04
N LEU A 441 -19.32 -30.80 -4.04
CA LEU A 441 -18.96 -31.60 -5.21
C LEU A 441 -19.87 -31.32 -6.40
N VAL A 442 -21.18 -31.19 -6.17
CA VAL A 442 -22.15 -30.84 -7.21
C VAL A 442 -21.85 -29.44 -7.76
N ARG A 443 -21.54 -28.48 -6.87
CA ARG A 443 -21.23 -27.12 -7.28
C ARG A 443 -19.88 -27.02 -7.98
N ILE A 444 -18.84 -27.72 -7.53
CA ILE A 444 -17.55 -27.86 -8.21
C ILE A 444 -17.77 -28.48 -9.59
N TYR A 445 -18.55 -29.53 -9.71
CA TYR A 445 -18.89 -30.16 -10.99
C TYR A 445 -19.63 -29.19 -11.93
N GLN A 446 -20.62 -28.46 -11.41
CA GLN A 446 -21.39 -27.46 -12.19
C GLN A 446 -20.49 -26.31 -12.66
N LEU A 447 -19.61 -25.80 -11.79
CA LEU A 447 -18.67 -24.75 -12.11
C LEU A 447 -17.59 -25.24 -13.10
N PHE A 448 -17.12 -26.46 -12.92
CA PHE A 448 -16.19 -27.10 -13.86
C PHE A 448 -16.79 -27.27 -15.25
N ASN A 449 -18.04 -27.72 -15.33
CA ASN A 449 -18.75 -27.82 -16.61
C ASN A 449 -19.03 -26.46 -17.26
N LYS A 450 -19.26 -25.42 -16.47
CA LYS A 450 -19.56 -24.07 -16.97
C LYS A 450 -18.33 -23.27 -17.36
N TYR A 451 -17.22 -23.42 -16.64
CA TYR A 451 -16.05 -22.56 -16.76
C TYR A 451 -14.72 -23.32 -16.99
N GLY A 452 -14.71 -24.64 -16.93
CA GLY A 452 -13.50 -25.45 -17.03
C GLY A 452 -12.53 -25.18 -15.88
N ILE A 453 -11.24 -25.11 -16.20
CA ILE A 453 -10.18 -24.80 -15.23
C ILE A 453 -10.33 -23.35 -14.69
N TYR A 454 -10.95 -22.46 -15.46
CA TYR A 454 -11.22 -21.06 -15.07
C TYR A 454 -12.39 -20.89 -14.09
N MET A 455 -12.93 -21.96 -13.53
CA MET A 455 -14.03 -21.89 -12.57
C MET A 455 -13.68 -21.11 -11.28
N LEU A 456 -12.39 -20.98 -10.97
CA LEU A 456 -11.90 -20.30 -9.78
C LEU A 456 -11.85 -18.78 -9.94
N THR A 457 -11.92 -18.26 -11.17
CA THR A 457 -11.53 -16.87 -11.47
C THR A 457 -12.67 -15.95 -11.88
N ARG A 458 -13.87 -16.44 -12.16
CA ARG A 458 -14.89 -15.65 -12.87
C ARG A 458 -15.97 -14.97 -12.01
N ASN A 459 -16.09 -15.31 -10.72
CA ASN A 459 -17.08 -14.68 -9.83
C ASN A 459 -16.57 -14.57 -8.40
N ASN A 460 -16.12 -13.38 -8.00
CA ASN A 460 -15.48 -13.13 -6.71
C ASN A 460 -16.32 -13.58 -5.49
N ASN A 461 -17.64 -13.37 -5.50
CA ASN A 461 -18.49 -13.73 -4.36
C ASN A 461 -18.65 -15.25 -4.22
N GLU A 462 -18.79 -15.97 -5.31
CA GLU A 462 -18.87 -17.45 -5.31
C GLU A 462 -17.54 -18.07 -4.91
N LEU A 463 -16.43 -17.49 -5.35
CA LEU A 463 -15.10 -17.96 -4.96
C LEU A 463 -14.89 -17.84 -3.46
N TYR A 464 -15.17 -16.68 -2.86
CA TYR A 464 -14.99 -16.47 -1.43
C TYR A 464 -15.83 -17.45 -0.60
N GLN A 465 -17.07 -17.74 -1.03
CA GLN A 465 -17.89 -18.76 -0.39
C GLN A 465 -17.27 -20.15 -0.50
N ASN A 466 -16.73 -20.51 -1.67
CA ASN A 466 -16.07 -21.79 -1.89
C ASN A 466 -14.80 -21.92 -1.04
N ILE A 467 -13.99 -20.85 -0.92
CA ILE A 467 -12.80 -20.81 -0.06
C ILE A 467 -13.18 -21.08 1.41
N VAL A 468 -14.23 -20.42 1.92
CA VAL A 468 -14.70 -20.64 3.31
C VAL A 468 -15.19 -22.06 3.51
N MET A 469 -15.99 -22.61 2.58
CA MET A 469 -16.44 -24.00 2.65
C MET A 469 -15.27 -24.99 2.65
N VAL A 470 -14.27 -24.75 1.80
CA VAL A 470 -13.03 -25.58 1.75
C VAL A 470 -12.29 -25.48 3.07
N ALA A 471 -12.14 -24.30 3.67
CA ALA A 471 -11.47 -24.11 4.95
C ALA A 471 -12.17 -24.91 6.08
N VAL A 472 -13.51 -24.86 6.14
CA VAL A 472 -14.28 -25.65 7.11
C VAL A 472 -14.10 -27.16 6.89
N LEU A 473 -14.12 -27.61 5.64
CA LEU A 473 -13.89 -29.01 5.29
C LEU A 473 -12.50 -29.49 5.75
N TYR A 474 -11.46 -28.68 5.55
CA TYR A 474 -10.10 -29.01 5.97
C TYR A 474 -9.93 -29.04 7.49
N ILE A 475 -10.55 -28.11 8.21
CA ILE A 475 -10.60 -28.17 9.67
C ILE A 475 -11.18 -29.52 10.12
N ALA A 476 -12.27 -29.97 9.51
CA ALA A 476 -12.90 -31.24 9.80
C ALA A 476 -11.99 -32.43 9.48
N ILE A 477 -11.31 -32.45 8.32
CA ILE A 477 -10.35 -33.52 7.94
C ILE A 477 -9.16 -33.55 8.90
N ILE A 478 -8.64 -32.40 9.31
CA ILE A 478 -7.54 -32.31 10.28
C ILE A 478 -7.96 -32.90 11.64
N VAL A 479 -9.16 -32.53 12.13
CA VAL A 479 -9.71 -33.08 13.40
C VAL A 479 -9.86 -34.59 13.33
N LEU A 480 -10.41 -35.10 12.22
CA LEU A 480 -10.52 -36.56 11.99
C LEU A 480 -9.16 -37.21 11.88
N GLY A 481 -8.21 -36.57 11.16
CA GLY A 481 -6.84 -37.04 11.01
C GLY A 481 -6.15 -37.27 12.34
N PHE A 482 -6.32 -36.36 13.30
CA PHE A 482 -5.78 -36.55 14.67
C PHE A 482 -6.43 -37.70 15.45
N SER A 483 -7.54 -38.23 15.02
CA SER A 483 -8.23 -39.37 15.65
C SER A 483 -7.74 -40.73 15.11
N LEU A 484 -6.95 -40.71 14.03
CA LEU A 484 -6.42 -41.97 13.44
C LEU A 484 -5.34 -42.58 14.34
N GLN A 485 -5.42 -43.88 14.50
CA GLN A 485 -4.47 -44.63 15.35
C GLN A 485 -3.10 -44.78 14.69
N SER A 486 -3.06 -45.08 13.40
CA SER A 486 -1.83 -45.24 12.65
C SER A 486 -1.09 -43.91 12.48
N LYS A 487 0.14 -43.79 13.04
CA LYS A 487 0.98 -42.61 12.95
C LYS A 487 1.31 -42.22 11.48
N LYS A 488 1.55 -43.25 10.62
CA LYS A 488 1.86 -43.04 9.20
C LYS A 488 0.64 -42.45 8.46
N VAL A 489 -0.53 -43.07 8.60
CA VAL A 489 -1.77 -42.62 7.97
C VAL A 489 -2.18 -41.24 8.50
N ARG A 490 -2.10 -41.01 9.81
CA ARG A 490 -2.36 -39.72 10.43
C ARG A 490 -1.50 -38.61 9.85
N ASN A 491 -0.19 -38.82 9.77
CA ASN A 491 0.72 -37.81 9.25
C ASN A 491 0.47 -37.54 7.77
N ALA A 492 0.20 -38.56 6.96
CA ALA A 492 -0.14 -38.41 5.54
C ALA A 492 -1.43 -37.62 5.36
N VAL A 493 -2.49 -37.98 6.10
CA VAL A 493 -3.80 -37.25 6.01
C VAL A 493 -3.63 -35.79 6.41
N ILE A 494 -2.93 -35.50 7.52
CA ILE A 494 -2.70 -34.12 7.96
C ILE A 494 -1.84 -33.35 6.95
N SER A 495 -0.80 -33.97 6.39
CA SER A 495 0.04 -33.31 5.38
C SER A 495 -0.73 -32.97 4.12
N ILE A 496 -1.55 -33.89 3.60
CA ILE A 496 -2.41 -33.66 2.43
C ILE A 496 -3.44 -32.57 2.76
N ALA A 497 -4.06 -32.65 3.95
CA ALA A 497 -5.05 -31.66 4.40
C ALA A 497 -4.47 -30.26 4.63
N VAL A 498 -3.16 -30.10 4.66
CA VAL A 498 -2.49 -28.78 4.74
C VAL A 498 -2.00 -28.33 3.38
N ILE A 499 -1.36 -29.21 2.60
CA ILE A 499 -0.73 -28.83 1.31
C ILE A 499 -1.76 -28.53 0.25
N PHE A 500 -2.83 -29.32 0.16
CA PHE A 500 -3.85 -29.15 -0.88
C PHE A 500 -4.61 -27.79 -0.75
N PRO A 501 -5.05 -27.36 0.47
CA PRO A 501 -5.64 -26.02 0.61
C PRO A 501 -4.68 -24.89 0.23
N MET A 502 -3.39 -25.03 0.53
CA MET A 502 -2.42 -24.01 0.13
C MET A 502 -2.36 -23.84 -1.39
N LEU A 503 -2.33 -24.96 -2.13
CA LEU A 503 -2.40 -24.90 -3.61
C LEU A 503 -3.74 -24.32 -4.07
N PHE A 504 -4.85 -24.77 -3.50
CA PHE A 504 -6.18 -24.32 -3.85
C PHE A 504 -6.38 -22.82 -3.59
N TYR A 505 -5.99 -22.33 -2.40
CA TYR A 505 -6.10 -20.91 -2.07
C TYR A 505 -5.18 -20.06 -2.92
N SER A 506 -3.95 -20.55 -3.17
CA SER A 506 -2.99 -19.82 -3.99
C SER A 506 -3.44 -19.73 -5.45
N ALA A 507 -3.87 -20.83 -6.05
CA ALA A 507 -4.40 -20.84 -7.40
C ALA A 507 -5.67 -19.97 -7.50
N GLY A 508 -6.58 -20.10 -6.52
CA GLY A 508 -7.80 -19.29 -6.51
C GLY A 508 -7.56 -17.79 -6.38
N LEU A 509 -6.79 -17.37 -5.39
CA LEU A 509 -6.58 -15.94 -5.12
C LEU A 509 -5.64 -15.28 -6.14
N ILE A 510 -4.56 -15.94 -6.54
CA ILE A 510 -3.66 -15.43 -7.58
C ILE A 510 -4.36 -15.49 -8.94
N GLY A 511 -5.07 -16.56 -9.25
CA GLY A 511 -5.75 -16.75 -10.53
C GLY A 511 -6.81 -15.70 -10.83
N ILE A 512 -7.61 -15.27 -9.82
CA ILE A 512 -8.55 -14.14 -9.99
C ILE A 512 -7.82 -12.88 -10.42
N GLU A 513 -6.76 -12.54 -9.70
CA GLU A 513 -6.00 -11.33 -9.94
C GLU A 513 -5.27 -11.39 -11.30
N VAL A 514 -4.76 -12.57 -11.66
CA VAL A 514 -4.12 -12.81 -12.97
C VAL A 514 -5.14 -12.68 -14.10
N PHE A 515 -6.35 -13.20 -13.93
CA PHE A 515 -7.41 -13.06 -14.93
C PHE A 515 -7.76 -11.58 -15.14
N ALA A 516 -7.99 -10.84 -14.04
CA ALA A 516 -8.27 -9.42 -14.10
C ALA A 516 -7.10 -8.61 -14.69
N SER A 517 -5.84 -8.97 -14.35
CA SER A 517 -4.64 -8.35 -14.92
C SER A 517 -4.53 -8.57 -16.42
N SER A 518 -4.74 -9.80 -16.91
CA SER A 518 -4.58 -10.11 -18.33
C SER A 518 -5.62 -9.42 -19.21
N GLU A 519 -6.81 -9.13 -18.69
CA GLU A 519 -7.83 -8.41 -19.46
C GLU A 519 -7.65 -6.87 -19.42
N HIS A 520 -7.02 -6.32 -18.37
CA HIS A 520 -7.04 -4.87 -18.14
C HIS A 520 -5.70 -4.24 -17.76
N ASP A 521 -5.01 -4.73 -16.74
CA ASP A 521 -3.92 -3.98 -16.13
C ASP A 521 -2.54 -4.22 -16.76
N SER A 522 -2.21 -5.45 -17.12
CA SER A 522 -0.98 -5.75 -17.86
C SER A 522 -1.03 -5.23 -19.28
N ASN A 523 -2.21 -5.23 -19.88
CA ASN A 523 -2.45 -4.69 -21.23
C ASN A 523 -2.09 -3.20 -21.30
N TYR A 524 -2.35 -2.38 -20.27
CA TYR A 524 -1.94 -0.97 -20.27
C TYR A 524 -0.42 -0.81 -20.28
N ILE A 525 0.32 -1.65 -19.57
CA ILE A 525 1.78 -1.61 -19.55
C ILE A 525 2.33 -2.01 -20.92
N GLU A 526 1.80 -3.07 -21.52
CA GLU A 526 2.17 -3.53 -22.87
C GLU A 526 1.85 -2.48 -23.94
N LYS A 527 0.68 -1.85 -23.86
CA LYS A 527 0.31 -0.71 -24.74
C LYS A 527 1.28 0.45 -24.59
N THR A 528 1.64 0.78 -23.35
CA THR A 528 2.61 1.87 -23.09
C THR A 528 3.98 1.55 -23.67
N LEU A 529 4.43 0.31 -23.58
CA LEU A 529 5.69 -0.14 -24.18
C LEU A 529 5.64 -0.06 -25.72
N ALA A 530 4.52 -0.50 -26.34
CA ALA A 530 4.32 -0.39 -27.79
C ALA A 530 4.31 1.06 -28.26
N VAL A 531 3.69 1.96 -27.51
CA VAL A 531 3.74 3.40 -27.78
C VAL A 531 5.18 3.93 -27.66
N LYS A 532 5.92 3.53 -26.61
CA LYS A 532 7.31 3.92 -26.42
C LYS A 532 8.20 3.54 -27.59
N GLU A 533 8.07 2.33 -28.11
CA GLU A 533 8.84 1.84 -29.27
C GLU A 533 8.53 2.66 -30.54
N SER A 534 7.31 3.17 -30.67
CA SER A 534 6.84 3.91 -31.82
C SER A 534 7.22 5.40 -31.79
N LEU A 535 7.56 5.95 -30.62
CA LEU A 535 7.89 7.37 -30.47
C LEU A 535 9.40 7.63 -30.49
N PRO A 536 9.84 8.79 -31.07
CA PRO A 536 11.24 9.18 -31.00
C PRO A 536 11.64 9.43 -29.52
N LYS A 537 12.89 9.22 -29.18
CA LYS A 537 13.40 9.56 -27.86
C LYS A 537 13.29 11.08 -27.66
N GLU A 538 12.78 11.52 -26.51
CA GLU A 538 12.71 12.92 -26.12
C GLU A 538 13.70 13.16 -24.97
N GLU A 539 14.61 14.08 -25.14
CA GLU A 539 15.62 14.39 -24.13
C GLU A 539 15.15 15.44 -23.13
N ASN A 540 14.21 16.30 -23.54
CA ASN A 540 13.70 17.35 -22.67
C ASN A 540 12.47 16.87 -21.88
N VAL A 541 12.70 16.50 -20.63
CA VAL A 541 11.65 16.02 -19.69
C VAL A 541 10.59 17.06 -19.37
N LEU A 542 10.78 18.34 -19.74
CA LEU A 542 9.80 19.41 -19.51
C LEU A 542 8.76 19.52 -20.64
N LYS A 543 8.94 18.78 -21.73
CA LYS A 543 7.91 18.63 -22.78
C LYS A 543 6.95 17.52 -22.39
N ARG A 544 5.76 17.90 -21.95
CA ARG A 544 4.75 16.92 -21.49
C ARG A 544 3.91 16.38 -22.64
N ILE A 545 3.54 15.11 -22.49
CA ILE A 545 2.55 14.43 -23.33
C ILE A 545 1.25 14.27 -22.53
N LYS A 546 0.11 14.18 -23.23
CA LYS A 546 -1.21 13.97 -22.64
C LYS A 546 -1.87 12.73 -23.25
N ASP A 547 -2.38 11.83 -22.43
CA ASP A 547 -3.30 10.76 -22.85
C ASP A 547 -4.74 11.24 -22.62
N THR A 548 -5.41 11.70 -23.67
CA THR A 548 -6.74 12.32 -23.56
C THR A 548 -7.79 11.36 -23.05
N GLY A 549 -7.62 10.07 -23.30
CA GLY A 549 -8.57 9.02 -22.98
C GLY A 549 -8.29 8.24 -21.70
N VAL A 550 -7.20 8.57 -21.00
CA VAL A 550 -6.73 7.78 -19.85
C VAL A 550 -6.62 6.29 -20.20
N GLN A 551 -6.20 5.97 -21.42
CA GLN A 551 -6.08 4.60 -21.92
C GLN A 551 -4.78 3.92 -21.48
N LEU A 552 -3.81 4.71 -21.07
CA LEU A 552 -2.58 4.26 -20.45
C LEU A 552 -2.72 4.36 -18.91
N ASN A 553 -1.98 3.55 -18.17
CA ASN A 553 -2.03 3.56 -16.73
C ASN A 553 -1.65 4.93 -16.13
N THR A 554 -2.18 5.28 -14.94
CA THR A 554 -1.92 6.59 -14.28
C THR A 554 -0.45 6.94 -14.10
N ASN A 555 0.45 5.97 -13.97
CA ASN A 555 1.90 6.19 -13.90
C ASN A 555 2.63 5.80 -15.19
N TYR A 556 1.93 5.76 -16.32
CA TYR A 556 2.51 5.43 -17.62
C TYR A 556 3.74 6.29 -17.98
N PRO A 557 3.86 7.57 -17.53
CA PRO A 557 5.01 8.39 -17.86
C PRO A 557 6.34 7.78 -17.44
N LEU A 558 6.37 7.02 -16.33
CA LEU A 558 7.58 6.33 -15.85
C LEU A 558 8.02 5.19 -16.78
N ILE A 559 7.06 4.52 -17.44
CA ILE A 559 7.31 3.42 -18.38
C ILE A 559 7.65 3.99 -19.76
N LEU A 560 6.88 5.01 -20.18
CA LEU A 560 7.00 5.66 -21.49
C LEU A 560 8.28 6.49 -21.62
N GLU A 561 8.87 6.94 -20.50
CA GLU A 561 9.98 7.92 -20.45
C GLU A 561 9.62 9.25 -21.10
N ARG A 562 8.38 9.68 -20.88
CA ARG A 562 7.83 10.97 -21.27
C ARG A 562 7.09 11.57 -20.10
N SER A 563 7.30 12.84 -19.83
CA SER A 563 6.59 13.50 -18.75
C SER A 563 5.13 13.77 -19.10
N ALA A 564 4.26 13.65 -18.09
CA ALA A 564 2.83 13.93 -18.22
C ALA A 564 2.24 14.36 -16.87
N LEU A 565 1.06 14.98 -16.88
CA LEU A 565 0.37 15.34 -15.64
C LEU A 565 -0.22 14.14 -14.91
N SER A 566 -0.36 13.01 -15.60
CA SER A 566 -0.83 11.77 -14.99
C SER A 566 0.11 11.28 -13.89
N ASN A 567 -0.45 11.08 -12.69
CA ASN A 567 0.31 10.68 -11.52
C ASN A 567 -0.59 9.95 -10.51
N TRP A 568 -0.07 8.88 -9.94
CA TRP A 568 -0.63 8.26 -8.77
C TRP A 568 0.46 8.00 -7.74
N THR A 569 0.39 8.76 -6.65
CA THR A 569 1.18 8.47 -5.45
C THR A 569 0.29 8.57 -4.23
N HIS A 570 0.63 7.85 -3.18
CA HIS A 570 -0.15 7.90 -1.93
C HIS A 570 -0.02 9.25 -1.20
N LEU A 571 0.83 10.17 -1.68
CA LEU A 571 1.26 11.37 -0.98
C LEU A 571 1.31 12.62 -1.90
N ILE A 572 0.28 12.84 -2.70
CA ILE A 572 0.14 14.09 -3.46
C ILE A 572 -0.19 15.23 -2.48
N PRO A 573 0.49 16.41 -2.55
CA PRO A 573 0.11 17.57 -1.76
C PRO A 573 -1.35 17.99 -2.03
N GLY A 574 -2.11 18.26 -0.96
CA GLY A 574 -3.53 18.61 -1.07
C GLY A 574 -3.75 19.88 -1.86
N SER A 575 -2.96 20.94 -1.61
CA SER A 575 -3.02 22.19 -2.35
C SER A 575 -2.76 22.03 -3.84
N LEU A 576 -1.84 21.14 -4.23
CA LEU A 576 -1.55 20.86 -5.64
C LEU A 576 -2.74 20.17 -6.31
N GLN A 577 -3.35 19.20 -5.63
CA GLN A 577 -4.53 18.51 -6.14
C GLN A 577 -5.70 19.48 -6.31
N ASP A 578 -5.94 20.36 -5.32
CA ASP A 578 -6.98 21.38 -5.36
C ASP A 578 -6.75 22.38 -6.50
N SER A 579 -5.49 22.82 -6.73
CA SER A 579 -5.15 23.76 -7.82
C SER A 579 -5.35 23.14 -9.20
N LEU A 580 -5.00 21.87 -9.39
CA LEU A 580 -5.24 21.15 -10.65
C LEU A 580 -6.74 20.91 -10.87
N ASP A 581 -7.49 20.64 -9.80
CA ASP A 581 -8.93 20.43 -9.85
C ASP A 581 -9.67 21.69 -10.30
N VAL A 582 -9.35 22.85 -9.74
CA VAL A 582 -9.98 24.14 -10.16
C VAL A 582 -9.52 24.59 -11.55
N LEU A 583 -8.40 24.09 -12.05
CA LEU A 583 -7.99 24.28 -13.45
C LEU A 583 -8.65 23.28 -14.41
N GLY A 584 -9.53 22.41 -13.91
CA GLY A 584 -10.36 21.53 -14.71
C GLY A 584 -9.75 20.17 -15.02
N TYR A 585 -8.60 19.82 -14.45
CA TYR A 585 -8.04 18.47 -14.58
C TYR A 585 -8.77 17.49 -13.68
N SER A 586 -8.83 16.23 -14.10
CA SER A 586 -9.47 15.18 -13.31
C SER A 586 -8.58 14.77 -12.15
N THR A 587 -9.15 14.83 -10.94
CA THR A 587 -8.48 14.41 -9.71
C THR A 587 -9.37 13.42 -8.96
N ILE A 588 -8.81 12.30 -8.55
CA ILE A 588 -9.54 11.26 -7.82
C ILE A 588 -8.68 10.74 -6.70
N PHE A 589 -9.08 10.95 -5.47
CA PHE A 589 -8.38 10.51 -4.27
C PHE A 589 -6.93 11.01 -4.25
N THR A 590 -5.93 10.17 -4.50
CA THR A 590 -4.50 10.52 -4.58
C THR A 590 -3.96 10.42 -6.00
N ARG A 591 -4.81 10.65 -6.99
CA ARG A 591 -4.48 10.59 -8.42
C ARG A 591 -4.75 11.94 -9.09
N THR A 592 -3.89 12.29 -9.99
CA THR A 592 -4.12 13.32 -11.01
C THR A 592 -4.08 12.62 -12.36
N LEU A 593 -5.03 12.94 -13.24
CA LEU A 593 -5.13 12.35 -14.57
C LEU A 593 -4.90 13.41 -15.62
N ASP A 594 -4.47 13.02 -16.80
CA ASP A 594 -4.30 13.90 -17.95
C ASP A 594 -5.63 14.40 -18.50
N SER A 595 -6.72 13.69 -18.24
CA SER A 595 -8.05 14.09 -18.69
C SER A 595 -8.51 15.40 -18.07
N GLY A 596 -9.26 16.17 -18.79
CA GLY A 596 -9.68 17.52 -18.39
C GLY A 596 -8.67 18.59 -18.78
N GLY A 597 -8.71 19.74 -18.09
CA GLY A 597 -7.96 20.92 -18.47
C GLY A 597 -8.53 21.61 -19.71
N THR A 598 -8.04 22.79 -20.01
CA THR A 598 -8.36 23.55 -21.23
C THR A 598 -7.13 23.65 -22.12
N VAL A 599 -7.32 24.02 -23.38
CA VAL A 599 -6.21 24.34 -24.27
C VAL A 599 -5.25 25.38 -23.67
N PHE A 600 -5.77 26.32 -22.86
CA PHE A 600 -4.96 27.30 -22.15
C PHE A 600 -4.14 26.67 -21.02
N SER A 601 -4.78 25.92 -20.10
CA SER A 601 -4.05 25.29 -19.02
C SER A 601 -3.06 24.22 -19.54
N ASP A 602 -3.40 23.48 -20.59
CA ASP A 602 -2.50 22.53 -21.25
C ASP A 602 -1.23 23.23 -21.76
N ALA A 603 -1.39 24.40 -22.41
CA ALA A 603 -0.26 25.18 -22.88
C ALA A 603 0.61 25.69 -21.73
N VAL A 604 0.02 26.21 -20.64
CA VAL A 604 0.74 26.68 -19.44
C VAL A 604 1.54 25.54 -18.78
N PHE A 605 0.96 24.34 -18.70
CA PHE A 605 1.65 23.17 -18.13
C PHE A 605 2.65 22.50 -19.10
N GLY A 606 2.89 23.08 -20.27
CA GLY A 606 3.90 22.59 -21.21
C GLY A 606 3.53 21.29 -21.90
N ILE A 607 2.24 21.00 -22.06
CA ILE A 607 1.77 19.87 -22.88
C ILE A 607 2.00 20.25 -24.34
N LYS A 608 2.88 19.49 -25.00
CA LYS A 608 3.29 19.70 -26.38
C LYS A 608 2.68 18.68 -27.34
N ASN A 609 2.37 17.50 -26.80
CA ASN A 609 1.90 16.39 -27.60
C ASN A 609 0.72 15.69 -26.92
N THR A 610 -0.07 15.00 -27.72
CA THR A 610 -1.26 14.28 -27.24
C THR A 610 -1.35 12.90 -27.90
N LEU A 611 -1.72 11.90 -27.12
CA LEU A 611 -2.11 10.57 -27.55
C LEU A 611 -3.62 10.43 -27.48
N SER A 612 -4.24 9.93 -28.54
CA SER A 612 -5.67 9.66 -28.59
C SER A 612 -5.98 8.44 -29.44
N LEU A 613 -6.98 7.66 -29.04
CA LEU A 613 -7.53 6.56 -29.86
C LEU A 613 -8.43 7.09 -30.99
N PHE A 614 -8.85 8.35 -30.92
CA PHE A 614 -9.78 8.99 -31.85
C PHE A 614 -9.10 10.06 -32.68
N GLU A 615 -9.80 10.50 -33.69
CA GLU A 615 -9.42 11.71 -34.41
C GLU A 615 -9.73 12.90 -33.54
N GLU A 616 -8.74 13.78 -33.37
CA GLU A 616 -8.83 14.99 -32.56
C GLU A 616 -9.09 16.21 -33.43
N ASN A 617 -9.60 17.27 -32.82
CA ASN A 617 -9.96 18.50 -33.48
C ASN A 617 -8.73 19.21 -34.11
N PRO A 618 -8.70 19.47 -35.44
CA PRO A 618 -7.52 19.99 -36.14
C PRO A 618 -7.19 21.45 -35.76
N ASP A 619 -8.13 22.22 -35.18
CA ASP A 619 -7.85 23.58 -34.70
C ASP A 619 -6.96 23.55 -33.44
N LEU A 620 -6.97 22.44 -32.69
CA LEU A 620 -6.23 22.28 -31.45
C LEU A 620 -5.06 21.33 -31.58
N TYR A 621 -5.15 20.33 -32.47
CA TYR A 621 -4.20 19.21 -32.56
C TYR A 621 -3.87 18.91 -34.03
N ARG A 622 -2.57 18.85 -34.34
CA ARG A 622 -2.08 18.49 -35.67
C ARG A 622 -1.59 17.05 -35.66
N PHE A 623 -2.20 16.18 -36.49
CA PHE A 623 -1.78 14.81 -36.62
C PHE A 623 -0.30 14.72 -37.03
N ASN A 624 0.48 13.95 -36.33
CA ASN A 624 1.89 13.70 -36.59
C ASN A 624 2.07 12.29 -37.15
N LYS A 625 1.72 11.26 -36.38
CA LYS A 625 1.86 9.84 -36.81
C LYS A 625 1.03 8.90 -35.95
N LYS A 626 1.03 7.63 -36.33
CA LYS A 626 0.56 6.53 -35.45
C LYS A 626 1.64 6.14 -34.47
N ALA A 627 1.23 5.80 -33.21
CA ALA A 627 2.08 5.29 -32.15
C ALA A 627 1.37 4.11 -31.48
N GLY A 628 1.71 2.88 -31.90
CA GLY A 628 0.92 1.72 -31.56
C GLY A 628 -0.51 1.83 -32.08
N GLU A 629 -1.50 1.64 -31.23
CA GLU A 629 -2.92 1.83 -31.56
C GLU A 629 -3.37 3.31 -31.50
N PHE A 630 -2.53 4.22 -30.98
CA PHE A 630 -2.86 5.63 -30.78
C PHE A 630 -2.50 6.48 -32.01
N ASN A 631 -3.24 7.58 -32.15
CA ASN A 631 -2.83 8.73 -32.96
C ASN A 631 -1.99 9.65 -32.06
N TYR A 632 -0.84 10.05 -32.56
CA TYR A 632 0.04 11.02 -31.91
C TYR A 632 -0.08 12.35 -32.59
N TYR A 633 -0.37 13.40 -31.79
CA TYR A 633 -0.62 14.74 -32.27
C TYR A 633 0.34 15.75 -31.66
N ASP A 634 0.65 16.81 -32.41
CA ASP A 634 1.29 18.01 -31.90
C ASP A 634 0.20 19.01 -31.49
N CYS A 635 0.33 19.63 -30.30
CA CYS A 635 -0.59 20.69 -29.86
C CYS A 635 -0.33 21.97 -30.65
N VAL A 636 -1.40 22.63 -31.16
CA VAL A 636 -1.31 23.88 -31.91
C VAL A 636 -0.89 25.04 -31.00
N TYR A 637 -1.44 25.11 -29.82
CA TYR A 637 -1.14 26.16 -28.83
C TYR A 637 -0.16 25.62 -27.78
N THR A 638 1.05 26.20 -27.73
CA THR A 638 2.10 25.80 -26.80
C THR A 638 2.83 27.03 -26.26
N LEU A 639 3.19 27.00 -24.97
CA LEU A 639 3.96 28.02 -24.30
C LEU A 639 5.34 27.51 -23.90
N PRO A 640 6.35 28.38 -23.66
CA PRO A 640 7.61 28.00 -23.04
C PRO A 640 7.37 27.36 -21.67
N PHE A 641 8.31 26.54 -21.21
CA PHE A 641 8.27 26.04 -19.84
C PHE A 641 8.71 27.14 -18.87
N GLY A 642 7.75 27.68 -18.15
CA GLY A 642 7.88 28.91 -17.38
C GLY A 642 7.46 30.13 -18.19
N VAL A 643 6.68 31.02 -17.56
CA VAL A 643 6.13 32.21 -18.17
C VAL A 643 6.23 33.41 -17.23
N LEU A 644 6.40 34.60 -17.80
CA LEU A 644 6.36 35.83 -17.02
C LEU A 644 4.94 36.10 -16.52
N ALA A 645 4.82 36.51 -15.28
CA ALA A 645 3.53 36.75 -14.63
C ALA A 645 3.57 37.99 -13.71
N ASP A 646 2.43 38.63 -13.53
CA ASP A 646 2.25 39.67 -12.57
C ASP A 646 2.20 39.17 -11.14
N LYS A 647 2.43 40.01 -10.14
CA LYS A 647 2.39 39.66 -8.72
C LYS A 647 1.04 39.06 -8.27
N SER A 648 -0.03 39.28 -9.05
CA SER A 648 -1.34 38.64 -8.82
C SER A 648 -1.29 37.11 -8.84
N ILE A 649 -0.29 36.50 -9.50
CA ILE A 649 -0.05 35.08 -9.55
C ILE A 649 0.22 34.45 -8.16
N LEU A 650 0.65 35.24 -7.17
CA LEU A 650 0.90 34.77 -5.81
C LEU A 650 -0.41 34.48 -5.03
N LYS A 651 -1.55 34.89 -5.56
CA LYS A 651 -2.84 34.61 -4.96
C LYS A 651 -3.29 33.19 -5.27
N PRO A 652 -3.97 32.49 -4.32
CA PRO A 652 -4.63 31.22 -4.63
C PRO A 652 -5.64 31.37 -5.76
N LEU A 653 -5.81 30.30 -6.55
CA LEU A 653 -6.80 30.28 -7.61
C LEU A 653 -8.23 30.27 -7.04
N PRO A 654 -9.20 30.95 -7.69
CA PRO A 654 -10.60 30.84 -7.36
C PRO A 654 -11.13 29.41 -7.46
N LYS A 655 -12.20 29.10 -6.73
CA LYS A 655 -12.79 27.75 -6.72
C LYS A 655 -13.59 27.40 -7.99
N ASN A 656 -14.03 28.40 -8.73
CA ASN A 656 -14.75 28.19 -9.98
C ASN A 656 -13.78 28.01 -11.13
N ILE A 657 -14.02 27.04 -12.00
CA ILE A 657 -13.11 26.70 -13.11
C ILE A 657 -12.88 27.87 -14.04
N CYS A 658 -13.92 28.55 -14.50
CA CYS A 658 -13.77 29.72 -15.39
C CYS A 658 -12.97 30.82 -14.72
N ASP A 659 -13.30 31.14 -13.47
CA ASP A 659 -12.61 32.19 -12.71
C ASP A 659 -11.15 31.82 -12.44
N ALA A 660 -10.83 30.55 -12.20
CA ALA A 660 -9.47 30.08 -12.03
C ALA A 660 -8.64 30.21 -13.32
N GLN A 661 -9.21 29.80 -14.46
CA GLN A 661 -8.59 29.96 -15.78
C GLN A 661 -8.33 31.44 -16.06
N ASN A 662 -9.32 32.30 -15.80
CA ASN A 662 -9.22 33.76 -16.02
C ASN A 662 -8.20 34.43 -15.10
N ALA A 663 -8.16 34.07 -13.83
CA ALA A 663 -7.16 34.57 -12.88
C ALA A 663 -5.74 34.26 -13.32
N LEU A 664 -5.52 32.99 -13.74
CA LEU A 664 -4.22 32.54 -14.25
C LEU A 664 -3.86 33.27 -15.54
N TYR A 665 -4.80 33.39 -16.50
CA TYR A 665 -4.60 34.08 -17.78
C TYR A 665 -4.23 35.55 -17.58
N LYS A 666 -5.01 36.29 -16.78
CA LYS A 666 -4.77 37.70 -16.49
C LYS A 666 -3.40 37.94 -15.85
N SER A 667 -2.99 37.06 -14.96
CA SER A 667 -1.67 37.14 -14.32
C SER A 667 -0.53 36.95 -15.32
N ILE A 668 -0.71 36.10 -16.33
CA ILE A 668 0.31 35.78 -17.34
C ILE A 668 0.30 36.78 -18.50
N SER A 669 -0.87 37.13 -19.02
CA SER A 669 -1.00 38.00 -20.20
C SER A 669 -0.92 39.49 -19.89
N GLY A 670 -1.26 39.87 -18.65
CA GLY A 670 -1.50 41.27 -18.29
C GLY A 670 -2.82 41.85 -18.88
N ASP A 671 -3.62 41.02 -19.57
CA ASP A 671 -4.92 41.41 -20.11
C ASP A 671 -5.95 41.50 -18.96
N THR A 672 -6.89 42.44 -19.10
CA THR A 672 -8.01 42.61 -18.16
C THR A 672 -9.23 41.75 -18.52
N GLN A 673 -9.29 41.26 -19.76
CA GLN A 673 -10.41 40.46 -20.25
C GLN A 673 -10.28 38.99 -19.92
N ASP A 674 -11.41 38.30 -19.87
CA ASP A 674 -11.47 36.86 -19.61
C ASP A 674 -11.08 36.04 -20.84
N ILE A 675 -10.28 34.97 -20.66
CA ILE A 675 -10.00 33.99 -21.71
C ILE A 675 -11.11 32.97 -21.83
N MET A 676 -11.73 32.61 -20.72
CA MET A 676 -12.80 31.61 -20.63
C MET A 676 -14.11 32.25 -20.17
N THR A 677 -15.13 32.13 -20.99
CA THR A 677 -16.46 32.65 -20.72
C THR A 677 -17.36 31.56 -20.16
N ARG A 678 -17.94 31.75 -18.98
CA ARG A 678 -19.00 30.86 -18.48
C ARG A 678 -20.29 31.15 -19.22
N LEU A 679 -20.89 30.16 -19.87
CA LEU A 679 -22.12 30.31 -20.63
C LEU A 679 -23.35 30.17 -19.76
N THR A 680 -24.25 31.12 -19.77
CA THR A 680 -25.52 31.13 -19.00
C THR A 680 -26.67 31.60 -19.89
N THR A 681 -27.91 31.42 -19.45
CA THR A 681 -29.13 31.92 -20.15
C THR A 681 -29.38 33.42 -19.94
N THR A 682 -28.72 34.04 -18.93
CA THR A 682 -29.04 35.42 -18.50
C THR A 682 -28.03 36.48 -18.95
N ARG A 683 -27.00 36.12 -19.72
CA ARG A 683 -25.90 37.03 -20.09
C ARG A 683 -26.25 37.88 -21.28
N GLU A 684 -25.95 39.17 -21.17
CA GLU A 684 -26.09 40.19 -22.28
C GLU A 684 -24.80 40.25 -23.13
N GLU A 685 -24.97 40.07 -24.36
CA GLU A 685 -24.55 40.64 -25.64
C GLU A 685 -23.14 40.42 -26.27
N GLU A 686 -22.03 40.23 -25.65
CA GLU A 686 -20.74 40.13 -26.39
C GLU A 686 -20.07 38.76 -26.49
N ALA A 687 -20.42 37.87 -25.64
CA ALA A 687 -19.87 36.47 -25.59
C ALA A 687 -20.92 35.44 -25.95
N GLY A 688 -20.52 34.22 -26.21
CA GLY A 688 -21.43 33.09 -26.38
C GLY A 688 -22.42 32.93 -25.24
N LYS A 689 -23.64 32.44 -25.49
CA LYS A 689 -24.70 32.26 -24.47
C LYS A 689 -25.54 31.02 -24.76
N ILE A 690 -26.20 30.53 -23.71
CA ILE A 690 -27.23 29.49 -23.84
C ILE A 690 -28.53 30.18 -24.31
N LEU A 691 -28.97 29.83 -25.51
CA LEU A 691 -30.22 30.39 -26.08
C LEU A 691 -31.45 29.73 -25.48
N SER A 692 -31.41 28.40 -25.29
CA SER A 692 -32.52 27.64 -24.75
C SER A 692 -32.03 26.34 -24.10
N SER A 693 -32.84 25.86 -23.14
CA SER A 693 -32.70 24.54 -22.50
C SER A 693 -34.06 23.87 -22.55
N GLN A 694 -34.14 22.69 -23.15
CA GLN A 694 -35.37 21.93 -23.28
C GLN A 694 -35.23 20.53 -22.66
N ASN A 695 -36.24 20.13 -21.90
CA ASN A 695 -36.31 18.73 -21.40
C ASN A 695 -36.70 17.80 -22.56
N ILE A 696 -35.98 16.70 -22.68
CA ILE A 696 -36.27 15.61 -23.60
C ILE A 696 -36.42 14.31 -22.85
N GLN A 697 -36.86 13.25 -23.51
CA GLN A 697 -36.97 11.93 -22.89
C GLN A 697 -35.59 11.44 -22.46
N GLY A 698 -35.42 11.27 -21.13
CA GLY A 698 -34.16 10.82 -20.51
C GLY A 698 -33.03 11.82 -20.49
N GLY A 699 -33.31 13.15 -20.68
CA GLY A 699 -32.23 14.14 -20.69
C GLY A 699 -32.67 15.58 -20.99
N LYS A 700 -31.69 16.35 -21.44
CA LYS A 700 -31.88 17.78 -21.82
C LYS A 700 -31.13 18.11 -23.10
N ASN A 701 -31.68 19.07 -23.85
CA ASN A 701 -31.04 19.64 -25.02
C ASN A 701 -30.80 21.14 -24.77
N TYR A 702 -29.59 21.60 -25.05
CA TYR A 702 -29.15 22.96 -24.92
C TYR A 702 -28.82 23.52 -26.31
N GLN A 703 -29.30 24.72 -26.65
CA GLN A 703 -28.89 25.47 -27.82
C GLN A 703 -27.91 26.55 -27.34
N ILE A 704 -26.68 26.49 -27.81
CA ILE A 704 -25.58 27.36 -27.38
C ILE A 704 -25.10 28.17 -28.55
N GLN A 705 -25.19 29.49 -28.46
CA GLN A 705 -24.66 30.42 -29.48
C GLN A 705 -23.17 30.66 -29.21
N ILE A 706 -22.33 30.41 -30.20
CA ILE A 706 -20.92 30.78 -30.24
C ILE A 706 -20.73 31.90 -31.26
N ARG A 707 -20.01 32.96 -30.87
CA ARG A 707 -19.84 34.16 -31.73
C ARG A 707 -18.43 34.26 -32.33
N GLU A 708 -17.42 33.98 -31.55
CA GLU A 708 -16.02 33.96 -31.98
C GLU A 708 -15.51 32.54 -32.14
N LYS A 709 -14.32 32.38 -32.66
CA LYS A 709 -13.66 31.05 -32.70
C LYS A 709 -13.30 30.63 -31.30
N GLU A 710 -14.05 29.68 -30.75
CA GLU A 710 -13.95 29.25 -29.35
C GLU A 710 -13.91 27.73 -29.23
N ALA A 711 -13.16 27.24 -28.26
CA ALA A 711 -13.22 25.84 -27.78
C ALA A 711 -14.29 25.73 -26.71
N LEU A 712 -15.33 24.94 -26.98
CA LEU A 712 -16.46 24.73 -26.07
C LEU A 712 -16.21 23.56 -25.14
N TYR A 713 -16.34 23.80 -23.84
CA TYR A 713 -16.17 22.82 -22.78
C TYR A 713 -17.46 22.61 -21.98
N PHE A 714 -17.58 21.38 -21.49
CA PHE A 714 -18.66 20.96 -20.61
C PHE A 714 -18.09 20.33 -19.35
N TRP A 715 -18.75 20.54 -18.20
CA TRP A 715 -18.47 19.76 -16.98
C TRP A 715 -19.72 19.60 -16.13
N SER A 716 -19.77 18.51 -15.36
CA SER A 716 -20.88 18.19 -14.47
C SER A 716 -20.39 17.38 -13.27
N LEU A 717 -21.08 17.52 -12.15
CA LEU A 717 -20.90 16.66 -10.97
C LEU A 717 -21.66 15.32 -11.11
N SER A 718 -22.50 15.18 -12.15
CA SER A 718 -23.26 13.94 -12.41
C SER A 718 -22.39 12.93 -13.16
N SER A 719 -22.48 11.65 -12.76
CA SER A 719 -21.89 10.52 -13.48
C SER A 719 -22.89 9.96 -14.52
N ASP A 720 -22.39 9.17 -15.46
CA ASP A 720 -23.15 8.41 -16.46
C ASP A 720 -23.91 9.31 -17.45
N LEU A 721 -23.23 10.35 -17.95
CA LEU A 721 -23.76 11.24 -18.97
C LEU A 721 -23.35 10.78 -20.37
N ASN A 722 -24.32 10.69 -21.28
CA ASN A 722 -24.11 10.52 -22.72
C ASN A 722 -24.31 11.87 -23.39
N LEU A 723 -23.30 12.34 -24.07
CA LEU A 723 -23.26 13.64 -24.75
C LEU A 723 -23.38 13.47 -26.25
N THR A 724 -24.20 14.32 -26.88
CA THR A 724 -24.34 14.40 -28.32
C THR A 724 -24.19 15.87 -28.70
N VAL A 725 -23.34 16.17 -29.66
CA VAL A 725 -23.07 17.51 -30.16
C VAL A 725 -23.50 17.60 -31.63
N ASN A 726 -24.38 18.49 -31.95
CA ASN A 726 -24.95 18.68 -33.31
C ASN A 726 -25.49 17.38 -33.93
N GLY A 727 -26.08 16.52 -33.08
CA GLY A 727 -26.64 15.21 -33.46
C GLY A 727 -25.67 14.06 -33.45
N GLU A 728 -24.34 14.29 -33.37
CA GLU A 728 -23.32 13.27 -33.35
C GLU A 728 -22.93 12.93 -31.90
N PRO A 729 -22.86 11.61 -31.54
CA PRO A 729 -22.41 11.19 -30.23
C PRO A 729 -20.97 11.59 -29.97
N LEU A 730 -20.74 12.28 -28.86
CA LEU A 730 -19.37 12.60 -28.44
C LEU A 730 -18.66 11.32 -28.01
N LYS A 731 -17.57 11.02 -28.67
CA LYS A 731 -16.68 9.88 -28.32
C LYS A 731 -15.86 10.26 -27.12
N ILE A 732 -16.39 10.00 -25.92
CA ILE A 732 -15.65 10.17 -24.68
C ILE A 732 -14.93 8.85 -24.41
N PRO A 733 -13.61 8.83 -24.29
CA PRO A 733 -12.89 7.66 -23.89
C PRO A 733 -13.34 7.26 -22.48
N THR A 734 -14.03 6.15 -22.37
CA THR A 734 -14.42 5.55 -21.09
C THR A 734 -13.51 4.39 -20.81
N LEU A 735 -12.77 4.45 -19.71
CA LEU A 735 -12.18 3.27 -19.13
C LEU A 735 -13.34 2.40 -18.62
N LYS A 736 -13.69 1.36 -19.34
CA LYS A 736 -14.47 0.25 -18.77
C LYS A 736 -13.57 -0.44 -17.76
N GLN A 737 -13.68 -0.04 -16.49
CA GLN A 737 -13.09 -0.85 -15.43
C GLN A 737 -13.90 -2.12 -15.28
N PRO A 738 -13.25 -3.29 -15.23
CA PRO A 738 -13.94 -4.51 -14.88
C PRO A 738 -14.30 -4.46 -13.39
N ASN A 739 -15.56 -4.65 -13.13
CA ASN A 739 -16.11 -5.15 -11.88
C ASN A 739 -15.65 -4.51 -10.57
N ASN A 740 -16.56 -3.75 -9.95
CA ASN A 740 -16.69 -3.54 -8.51
C ASN A 740 -15.69 -2.64 -7.77
N LEU A 741 -14.86 -1.88 -8.42
CA LEU A 741 -14.33 -0.71 -7.76
C LEU A 741 -15.33 0.42 -7.98
N ASN A 742 -15.82 1.04 -6.90
CA ASN A 742 -16.67 2.24 -6.89
C ASN A 742 -15.91 3.48 -7.42
N TYR A 743 -15.17 3.31 -8.52
CA TYR A 743 -14.62 4.43 -9.25
C TYR A 743 -15.71 4.96 -10.19
N PRO A 744 -15.83 6.28 -10.32
CA PRO A 744 -16.71 6.84 -11.35
C PRO A 744 -16.36 6.19 -12.69
N THR A 745 -17.36 5.74 -13.42
CA THR A 745 -17.21 5.09 -14.73
C THR A 745 -16.56 6.00 -15.76
N ASN A 746 -16.48 7.31 -15.48
CA ASN A 746 -15.70 8.30 -16.20
C ASN A 746 -14.55 8.79 -15.32
N PHE A 747 -13.30 8.43 -15.69
CA PHE A 747 -12.13 9.06 -15.09
C PHE A 747 -12.03 10.57 -15.41
N ASN A 748 -12.73 11.03 -16.43
CA ASN A 748 -12.89 12.43 -16.70
C ASN A 748 -14.09 12.99 -15.90
N ASN A 749 -13.82 13.41 -14.67
CA ASN A 749 -14.81 13.99 -13.75
C ASN A 749 -14.81 15.51 -13.82
N ARG A 750 -14.11 16.13 -14.78
CA ARG A 750 -13.98 17.56 -14.92
C ARG A 750 -14.32 18.04 -16.33
N LEU A 751 -13.45 18.82 -16.96
CA LEU A 751 -13.72 19.42 -18.25
C LEU A 751 -13.70 18.41 -19.40
N ILE A 752 -14.70 18.46 -20.24
CA ILE A 752 -14.81 17.71 -21.50
C ILE A 752 -14.87 18.70 -22.63
N LEU A 753 -13.97 18.58 -23.61
CA LEU A 753 -14.02 19.36 -24.85
C LEU A 753 -15.16 18.84 -25.74
N LEU A 754 -16.07 19.72 -26.10
CA LEU A 754 -17.17 19.40 -27.01
C LEU A 754 -16.82 19.63 -28.48
N GLY A 755 -15.86 20.51 -28.76
CA GLY A 755 -15.40 20.90 -30.10
C GLY A 755 -14.95 22.35 -30.17
N THR A 756 -14.56 22.78 -31.36
CA THR A 756 -14.32 24.19 -31.70
C THR A 756 -15.39 24.67 -32.66
N PHE A 757 -15.91 25.87 -32.42
CA PHE A 757 -17.03 26.43 -33.14
C PHE A 757 -16.79 27.91 -33.41
N GLU A 758 -17.40 28.46 -34.48
CA GLU A 758 -17.25 29.87 -34.88
C GLU A 758 -18.54 30.33 -35.52
N ASN A 759 -19.14 31.43 -35.03
CA ASN A 759 -20.36 32.09 -35.58
C ASN A 759 -21.54 31.12 -35.83
N GLU A 760 -21.74 30.14 -34.96
CA GLU A 760 -22.81 29.14 -35.12
C GLU A 760 -23.56 28.86 -33.80
N THR A 761 -24.73 28.20 -33.94
CA THR A 761 -25.50 27.69 -32.81
C THR A 761 -25.25 26.19 -32.70
N VAL A 762 -24.71 25.78 -31.55
CA VAL A 762 -24.35 24.38 -31.23
C VAL A 762 -25.47 23.75 -30.42
N SER A 763 -25.93 22.58 -30.86
CA SER A 763 -26.92 21.79 -30.13
C SER A 763 -26.21 20.75 -29.29
N VAL A 764 -26.33 20.81 -27.95
CA VAL A 764 -25.75 19.86 -27.03
C VAL A 764 -26.86 19.09 -26.32
N THR A 765 -26.92 17.79 -26.58
CA THR A 765 -27.88 16.89 -25.92
C THR A 765 -27.17 16.09 -24.85
N ILE A 766 -27.72 16.13 -23.65
CA ILE A 766 -27.24 15.37 -22.48
C ILE A 766 -28.29 14.36 -22.09
N LYS A 767 -27.95 13.07 -22.10
CA LYS A 767 -28.81 11.97 -21.62
C LYS A 767 -28.19 11.28 -20.42
N SER A 768 -29.01 10.88 -19.45
CA SER A 768 -28.58 10.14 -18.27
C SER A 768 -29.65 9.12 -17.87
N GLY A 769 -29.23 7.99 -17.29
CA GLY A 769 -30.14 7.05 -16.64
C GLY A 769 -30.72 7.56 -15.30
N LYS A 770 -30.23 8.72 -14.81
CA LYS A 770 -30.67 9.39 -13.57
C LYS A 770 -31.20 10.77 -13.87
N GLN A 771 -31.99 11.34 -12.95
CA GLN A 771 -32.46 12.71 -13.06
C GLN A 771 -31.27 13.68 -13.09
N ILE A 772 -31.25 14.55 -14.10
CA ILE A 772 -30.23 15.58 -14.28
C ILE A 772 -30.63 16.82 -13.48
N ASN A 773 -29.73 17.28 -12.58
CA ASN A 773 -29.91 18.54 -11.88
C ASN A 773 -29.27 19.66 -12.72
N ASP A 774 -30.04 20.72 -13.03
CA ASP A 774 -29.58 21.88 -13.83
C ASP A 774 -28.39 22.58 -13.22
N ASP A 775 -28.34 22.70 -11.88
CA ASP A 775 -27.25 23.35 -11.17
C ASP A 775 -25.92 22.59 -11.29
N SER A 776 -25.99 21.33 -11.70
CA SER A 776 -24.80 20.49 -11.91
C SER A 776 -24.21 20.58 -13.32
N ILE A 777 -24.92 21.24 -14.27
CA ILE A 777 -24.53 21.35 -15.68
C ILE A 777 -23.88 22.71 -15.94
N CYS A 778 -22.67 22.70 -16.43
CA CYS A 778 -21.93 23.92 -16.73
C CYS A 778 -21.29 23.85 -18.11
N PHE A 779 -21.29 24.97 -18.78
CA PHE A 779 -20.59 25.17 -20.05
C PHE A 779 -19.64 26.37 -19.94
N GLY A 780 -18.51 26.27 -20.65
CA GLY A 780 -17.54 27.35 -20.77
C GLY A 780 -16.89 27.34 -22.14
N ALA A 781 -16.58 28.50 -22.66
CA ALA A 781 -15.95 28.67 -23.95
C ALA A 781 -14.61 29.40 -23.81
N VAL A 782 -13.54 28.86 -24.40
CA VAL A 782 -12.20 29.47 -24.41
C VAL A 782 -11.93 30.10 -25.75
N SER A 783 -11.61 31.42 -25.76
CA SER A 783 -11.30 32.16 -26.97
C SER A 783 -9.98 31.74 -27.61
N LEU A 784 -10.04 31.19 -28.84
CA LEU A 784 -8.85 30.76 -29.57
C LEU A 784 -8.09 31.94 -30.16
N ASN A 785 -8.77 33.10 -30.40
CA ASN A 785 -8.13 34.36 -30.80
C ASN A 785 -7.18 34.87 -29.71
N LYS A 786 -7.62 34.82 -28.43
CA LYS A 786 -6.77 35.18 -27.27
C LYS A 786 -5.65 34.19 -27.06
N MET A 787 -5.90 32.90 -27.30
CA MET A 787 -4.85 31.88 -27.27
C MET A 787 -3.76 32.14 -28.31
N SER A 788 -4.15 32.51 -29.54
CA SER A 788 -3.21 32.84 -30.62
C SER A 788 -2.35 34.05 -30.26
N ALA A 789 -2.98 35.12 -29.74
CA ALA A 789 -2.28 36.32 -29.29
C ALA A 789 -1.32 36.03 -28.12
N LEU A 790 -1.77 35.28 -27.11
CA LEU A 790 -0.95 34.88 -25.98
C LEU A 790 0.27 34.07 -26.41
N THR A 791 0.07 33.09 -27.27
CA THR A 791 1.14 32.21 -27.78
C THR A 791 2.19 33.00 -28.57
N ALA A 792 1.75 33.92 -29.42
CA ALA A 792 2.62 34.81 -30.19
C ALA A 792 3.46 35.71 -29.27
N ASN A 793 2.84 36.32 -28.24
CA ASN A 793 3.51 37.24 -27.32
C ASN A 793 4.52 36.55 -26.41
N LEU A 794 4.17 35.41 -25.83
CA LEU A 794 5.04 34.75 -24.83
C LEU A 794 6.19 33.98 -25.46
N ASN A 795 6.08 33.48 -26.68
CA ASN A 795 7.19 32.84 -27.39
C ASN A 795 8.33 33.82 -27.74
N THR A 796 8.13 35.16 -27.64
CA THR A 796 9.18 36.16 -27.82
C THR A 796 10.09 36.35 -26.59
N ASN A 797 9.72 35.84 -25.43
CA ASN A 797 10.45 36.04 -24.15
C ASN A 797 11.75 35.24 -24.03
N ASP A 798 12.05 34.36 -25.00
CA ASP A 798 13.28 33.54 -25.08
C ASP A 798 13.65 32.88 -23.75
N ILE A 799 12.69 32.14 -23.21
CA ILE A 799 12.87 31.35 -21.98
C ILE A 799 13.30 29.95 -22.37
N GLN A 800 14.50 29.56 -21.89
CA GLN A 800 15.04 28.22 -22.06
C GLN A 800 15.01 27.52 -20.71
N ALA A 801 14.54 26.27 -20.68
CA ALA A 801 14.48 25.47 -19.47
C ALA A 801 15.02 24.07 -19.73
N ASN A 802 15.80 23.57 -18.79
CA ASN A 802 16.33 22.21 -18.78
C ASN A 802 16.24 21.62 -17.37
N ALA A 803 15.82 20.37 -17.27
CA ALA A 803 15.73 19.66 -15.99
C ALA A 803 16.50 18.34 -16.07
N SER A 804 17.29 18.07 -15.06
CA SER A 804 18.07 16.82 -14.95
C SER A 804 18.30 16.46 -13.49
N GLY A 805 18.13 15.20 -13.16
CA GLY A 805 18.32 14.74 -11.79
C GLY A 805 17.40 15.50 -10.81
N ASN A 806 17.98 16.20 -9.86
CA ASN A 806 17.30 17.04 -8.87
C ASN A 806 17.31 18.54 -9.22
N SER A 807 17.80 18.90 -10.41
CA SER A 807 18.06 20.30 -10.81
C SER A 807 17.12 20.76 -11.90
N LEU A 808 16.78 22.05 -11.85
CA LEU A 808 16.08 22.77 -12.89
C LEU A 808 16.90 24.04 -13.20
N GLU A 809 17.28 24.18 -14.44
CA GLU A 809 18.01 25.35 -14.96
C GLU A 809 17.11 26.13 -15.91
N LEU A 810 17.01 27.44 -15.71
CA LEU A 810 16.26 28.31 -16.59
C LEU A 810 17.12 29.52 -16.97
N THR A 811 17.01 29.93 -18.23
CA THR A 811 17.58 31.18 -18.72
C THR A 811 16.46 32.06 -19.26
N VAL A 812 16.31 33.25 -18.70
CA VAL A 812 15.36 34.26 -19.13
C VAL A 812 16.18 35.44 -19.66
N LYS A 813 16.13 35.71 -20.99
CA LYS A 813 16.96 36.75 -21.61
C LYS A 813 16.42 38.15 -21.34
N ASN A 814 15.09 38.31 -21.34
CA ASN A 814 14.41 39.60 -21.19
C ASN A 814 13.66 39.63 -19.86
N GLY A 815 14.37 39.54 -18.74
CA GLY A 815 13.79 39.64 -17.39
C GLY A 815 13.35 41.07 -17.09
N ASP A 816 12.26 41.17 -16.33
CA ASP A 816 11.69 42.40 -15.81
C ASP A 816 11.55 42.27 -14.29
N SER A 817 12.16 43.17 -13.55
CA SER A 817 12.12 43.19 -12.08
C SER A 817 10.72 43.45 -11.51
N GLY A 818 9.79 43.96 -12.34
CA GLY A 818 8.36 44.09 -11.99
C GLY A 818 7.57 42.80 -12.09
N LYS A 819 8.10 41.78 -12.77
CA LYS A 819 7.46 40.49 -13.03
C LYS A 819 8.05 39.35 -12.23
N LEU A 820 7.29 38.27 -12.13
CA LEU A 820 7.70 36.98 -11.60
C LEU A 820 7.84 35.99 -12.77
N LEU A 821 8.73 35.01 -12.62
CA LEU A 821 8.73 33.83 -13.47
C LEU A 821 7.83 32.77 -12.80
N PHE A 822 6.69 32.49 -13.37
CA PHE A 822 5.83 31.39 -12.96
C PHE A 822 6.35 30.09 -13.57
N ILE A 823 6.53 29.08 -12.75
CA ILE A 823 7.06 27.76 -13.13
C ILE A 823 5.98 26.71 -12.82
N PRO A 824 5.46 25.93 -13.81
CA PRO A 824 4.38 24.97 -13.63
C PRO A 824 4.89 23.65 -12.99
N VAL A 825 5.54 23.79 -11.85
CA VAL A 825 6.10 22.71 -10.99
C VAL A 825 5.52 22.88 -9.60
N GLY A 826 5.13 21.78 -8.96
CA GLY A 826 4.58 21.81 -7.62
C GLY A 826 5.53 22.42 -6.61
N TYR A 827 5.03 23.37 -5.79
CA TYR A 827 5.80 23.99 -4.74
C TYR A 827 6.15 22.99 -3.64
N ASP A 828 7.43 22.92 -3.29
CA ASP A 828 7.93 22.15 -2.16
C ASP A 828 9.03 22.94 -1.45
N LYS A 829 9.04 22.91 -0.12
CA LYS A 829 10.07 23.57 0.70
C LYS A 829 11.48 23.03 0.50
N GLY A 830 11.60 21.90 -0.19
CA GLY A 830 12.90 21.31 -0.56
C GLY A 830 13.61 22.01 -1.71
N TRP A 831 12.96 22.94 -2.42
CA TRP A 831 13.57 23.70 -3.50
C TRP A 831 14.43 24.85 -2.95
N SER A 832 15.66 24.96 -3.43
CA SER A 832 16.55 26.11 -3.32
C SER A 832 16.77 26.74 -4.69
N CYS A 833 16.96 28.05 -4.74
CA CYS A 833 17.11 28.79 -5.99
C CYS A 833 18.24 29.80 -5.90
N LYS A 834 19.00 29.94 -7.02
CA LYS A 834 19.97 31.01 -7.25
C LYS A 834 19.64 31.71 -8.54
N ILE A 835 19.75 33.04 -8.57
CA ILE A 835 19.68 33.85 -9.77
C ILE A 835 21.01 34.56 -9.94
N ASN A 836 21.68 34.35 -11.07
CA ASN A 836 23.01 34.92 -11.36
C ASN A 836 24.01 34.67 -10.19
N GLY A 837 23.95 33.45 -9.62
CA GLY A 837 24.78 33.02 -8.49
C GLY A 837 24.37 33.51 -7.10
N GLN A 838 23.31 34.33 -6.97
CA GLN A 838 22.81 34.85 -5.69
C GLN A 838 21.59 34.07 -5.22
N ASP A 839 21.56 33.67 -3.95
CA ASP A 839 20.44 32.98 -3.35
C ASP A 839 19.16 33.81 -3.42
N THR A 840 18.08 33.17 -3.81
CA THR A 840 16.75 33.78 -3.99
C THR A 840 15.67 32.83 -3.44
N GLN A 841 14.62 33.43 -2.90
CA GLN A 841 13.49 32.68 -2.37
C GLN A 841 12.60 32.14 -3.48
N VAL A 842 12.23 30.86 -3.40
CA VAL A 842 11.14 30.28 -4.19
C VAL A 842 9.80 30.66 -3.55
N LEU A 843 8.93 31.28 -4.29
CA LEU A 843 7.60 31.73 -3.86
C LEU A 843 6.54 30.72 -4.27
N GLU A 844 5.50 30.58 -3.45
CA GLU A 844 4.31 29.81 -3.81
C GLU A 844 3.38 30.67 -4.67
N ALA A 845 2.95 30.13 -5.81
CA ALA A 845 2.11 30.81 -6.79
C ALA A 845 0.89 29.96 -7.19
N ALA A 846 -0.21 30.62 -7.54
CA ALA A 846 -1.47 29.98 -7.95
C ALA A 846 -1.92 28.86 -6.99
N GLY A 847 -1.60 29.02 -5.70
CA GLY A 847 -1.98 28.13 -4.61
C GLY A 847 -1.10 26.90 -4.40
N SER A 848 -0.21 26.53 -5.33
CA SER A 848 0.63 25.32 -5.15
C SER A 848 1.78 25.15 -6.15
N PHE A 849 2.03 26.13 -7.01
CA PHE A 849 3.12 26.11 -7.97
C PHE A 849 4.25 27.06 -7.55
N MET A 850 5.33 27.10 -8.33
CA MET A 850 6.49 27.92 -8.00
C MET A 850 6.49 29.24 -8.77
N ALA A 851 6.96 30.29 -8.14
CA ALA A 851 7.36 31.52 -8.80
C ALA A 851 8.67 32.06 -8.25
N ILE A 852 9.39 32.82 -9.07
CA ILE A 852 10.67 33.42 -8.75
C ILE A 852 10.65 34.89 -9.14
N GLN A 853 11.13 35.79 -8.25
CA GLN A 853 11.27 37.21 -8.54
C GLN A 853 12.44 37.42 -9.52
N LEU A 854 12.19 38.00 -10.67
CA LEU A 854 13.21 38.27 -11.66
C LEU A 854 14.00 39.56 -11.36
N LYS A 855 15.15 39.67 -11.99
CA LYS A 855 15.95 40.89 -12.12
C LYS A 855 15.85 41.42 -13.56
N ASP A 856 16.15 42.69 -13.77
CA ASP A 856 16.18 43.24 -15.12
C ASP A 856 17.30 42.63 -15.96
N GLY A 857 17.01 42.32 -17.23
CA GLY A 857 17.95 41.75 -18.17
C GLY A 857 18.02 40.21 -18.10
N ILE A 858 19.24 39.68 -18.21
CA ILE A 858 19.44 38.23 -18.29
C ILE A 858 19.43 37.61 -16.87
N ASN A 859 18.58 36.64 -16.70
CA ASN A 859 18.49 35.84 -15.48
C ASN A 859 18.93 34.39 -15.77
N GLN A 860 20.04 33.97 -15.18
CA GLN A 860 20.44 32.57 -15.11
C GLN A 860 19.98 32.02 -13.79
N ILE A 861 19.02 31.10 -13.83
CA ILE A 861 18.32 30.57 -12.67
C ILE A 861 18.72 29.11 -12.49
N GLU A 862 19.28 28.80 -11.33
CA GLU A 862 19.67 27.45 -10.91
C GLU A 862 18.82 27.05 -9.71
N MET A 863 18.06 25.97 -9.85
CA MET A 863 17.24 25.43 -8.79
C MET A 863 17.65 24.00 -8.48
N ASN A 864 17.76 23.68 -7.18
CA ASN A 864 18.12 22.34 -6.73
C ASN A 864 17.12 21.86 -5.69
N PHE A 865 16.69 20.61 -5.86
CA PHE A 865 15.75 19.96 -4.94
C PHE A 865 16.48 19.04 -3.97
N LEU A 866 16.20 19.24 -2.68
CA LEU A 866 16.58 18.32 -1.62
C LEU A 866 15.39 18.12 -0.69
N PRO A 867 14.95 16.87 -0.44
CA PRO A 867 13.80 16.64 0.43
C PRO A 867 13.91 17.34 1.78
N ASN A 868 12.85 18.08 2.15
CA ASN A 868 12.83 18.77 3.44
C ASN A 868 13.02 17.76 4.59
N GLY A 869 13.91 18.08 5.53
CA GLY A 869 14.26 17.19 6.64
C GLY A 869 15.34 16.15 6.35
N LEU A 870 15.84 16.03 5.12
CA LEU A 870 16.90 15.04 4.79
C LEU A 870 18.20 15.34 5.52
N ILE A 871 18.72 16.56 5.43
CA ILE A 871 19.98 16.95 6.09
C ILE A 871 19.88 16.79 7.63
N PRO A 872 18.90 17.42 8.34
CA PRO A 872 18.80 17.22 9.77
C PRO A 872 18.56 15.76 10.14
N GLY A 873 17.81 15.00 9.34
CA GLY A 873 17.60 13.57 9.53
C GLY A 873 18.91 12.78 9.44
N LEU A 874 19.74 13.05 8.43
CA LEU A 874 21.05 12.40 8.27
C LEU A 874 22.02 12.78 9.40
N LEU A 875 22.01 14.03 9.87
CA LEU A 875 22.79 14.47 11.02
C LEU A 875 22.37 13.72 12.29
N ILE A 876 21.07 13.62 12.55
CA ILE A 876 20.55 12.86 13.70
C ILE A 876 20.97 11.38 13.59
N SER A 877 20.84 10.77 12.41
CA SER A 877 21.25 9.38 12.18
C SER A 877 22.76 9.20 12.40
N GLY A 878 23.58 10.10 11.88
CA GLY A 878 25.03 10.07 12.01
C GLY A 878 25.49 10.22 13.45
N ILE A 879 24.98 11.23 14.17
CA ILE A 879 25.27 11.43 15.59
C ILE A 879 24.83 10.22 16.42
N SER A 880 23.66 9.68 16.14
CA SER A 880 23.14 8.49 16.85
C SER A 880 23.98 7.25 16.60
N LEU A 881 24.46 7.06 15.36
CA LEU A 881 25.35 5.96 15.02
C LEU A 881 26.71 6.11 15.72
N LEU A 882 27.30 7.31 15.69
CA LEU A 882 28.58 7.58 16.37
C LEU A 882 28.44 7.40 17.88
N GLY A 883 27.35 7.88 18.48
CA GLY A 883 27.04 7.68 19.90
C GLY A 883 26.90 6.21 20.25
N LEU A 884 26.20 5.41 19.41
CA LEU A 884 26.06 3.99 19.59
C LEU A 884 27.41 3.25 19.49
N LEU A 885 28.23 3.59 18.50
CA LEU A 885 29.59 3.04 18.35
C LEU A 885 30.48 3.38 19.54
N LEU A 886 30.42 4.62 20.04
CA LEU A 886 31.16 5.07 21.23
C LEU A 886 30.72 4.28 22.46
N ILE A 887 29.40 4.12 22.68
CA ILE A 887 28.87 3.31 23.80
C ILE A 887 29.36 1.87 23.68
N CYS A 888 29.32 1.26 22.50
CA CYS A 888 29.82 -0.09 22.26
C CYS A 888 31.32 -0.20 22.57
N PHE A 889 32.10 0.79 22.17
CA PHE A 889 33.55 0.89 22.44
C PHE A 889 33.83 1.02 23.94
N LEU A 890 33.14 1.94 24.63
CA LEU A 890 33.28 2.13 26.08
C LEU A 890 32.86 0.87 26.87
N VAL A 891 31.76 0.22 26.47
CA VAL A 891 31.36 -1.09 27.07
C VAL A 891 32.41 -2.16 26.84
N LYS A 892 33.07 -2.17 25.68
CA LYS A 892 34.15 -3.13 25.40
C LYS A 892 35.41 -2.84 26.25
N LEU A 893 35.75 -1.57 26.44
CA LEU A 893 36.86 -1.12 27.32
C LEU A 893 36.52 -1.36 28.79
N GLY A 894 35.29 -1.04 29.20
CA GLY A 894 34.81 -1.10 30.58
C GLY A 894 34.39 -2.50 31.07
N ARG A 895 34.67 -3.58 30.31
CA ARG A 895 34.27 -4.97 30.66
C ARG A 895 34.72 -5.47 32.06
N LYS A 896 35.47 -4.67 32.79
CA LYS A 896 35.85 -4.94 34.20
C LYS A 896 35.00 -4.19 35.23
N LYS A 897 34.12 -3.23 34.86
CA LYS A 897 33.20 -2.57 35.80
C LYS A 897 31.77 -2.73 35.25
N ASN A 898 30.90 -3.41 35.99
CA ASN A 898 29.47 -3.43 35.74
C ASN A 898 28.95 -2.00 35.80
N LEU A 899 28.62 -1.41 34.64
CA LEU A 899 27.81 -0.19 34.57
C LEU A 899 26.37 -0.57 34.94
N ASP A 900 26.09 -0.59 36.23
CA ASP A 900 24.72 -0.83 36.69
C ASP A 900 23.91 0.45 36.55
N VAL A 901 22.83 0.36 35.79
CA VAL A 901 21.88 1.47 35.63
C VAL A 901 21.21 1.75 36.95
N PRO A 902 21.18 3.03 37.44
CA PRO A 902 20.57 3.35 38.71
C PRO A 902 19.12 2.85 38.85
N ASN A 903 18.75 2.34 40.01
CA ASN A 903 17.40 1.86 40.29
C ASN A 903 16.27 2.86 39.99
N PRO A 904 16.39 4.16 40.25
CA PRO A 904 15.38 5.15 39.88
C PRO A 904 15.10 5.16 38.37
N VAL A 905 16.15 5.15 37.54
CA VAL A 905 16.03 5.16 36.06
C VAL A 905 15.30 3.91 35.58
N LEU A 906 15.62 2.73 36.12
CA LEU A 906 14.91 1.48 35.81
C LEU A 906 13.45 1.51 36.23
N SER A 907 13.12 2.23 37.33
CA SER A 907 11.75 2.37 37.82
C SER A 907 10.96 3.34 36.91
N ILE A 908 11.57 4.45 36.49
CA ILE A 908 10.97 5.40 35.56
C ILE A 908 10.67 4.71 34.22
N ALA A 909 11.62 3.97 33.66
CA ALA A 909 11.41 3.22 32.42
C ALA A 909 10.24 2.23 32.51
N LYS A 910 10.11 1.53 33.66
CA LYS A 910 8.96 0.65 33.93
C LYS A 910 7.64 1.44 33.91
N TYR A 911 7.56 2.60 34.57
CA TYR A 911 6.31 3.38 34.62
C TYR A 911 5.96 3.98 33.27
N ILE A 912 6.94 4.49 32.51
CA ILE A 912 6.74 4.97 31.13
C ILE A 912 6.18 3.84 30.26
N TYR A 913 6.77 2.65 30.37
CA TYR A 913 6.29 1.51 29.60
C TYR A 913 4.84 1.13 29.95
N PHE A 914 4.51 1.06 31.26
CA PHE A 914 3.15 0.76 31.69
C PHE A 914 2.16 1.83 31.28
N ALA A 915 2.55 3.11 31.35
CA ALA A 915 1.73 4.21 30.86
C ALA A 915 1.45 4.06 29.35
N ALA A 916 2.49 3.82 28.55
CA ALA A 916 2.35 3.59 27.10
C ALA A 916 1.46 2.36 26.80
N PHE A 917 1.66 1.25 27.51
CA PHE A 917 0.85 0.05 27.36
C PHE A 917 -0.63 0.30 27.74
N ALA A 918 -0.86 0.94 28.88
CA ALA A 918 -2.22 1.26 29.36
C ALA A 918 -2.93 2.23 28.41
N CYS A 919 -2.22 3.29 27.97
CA CYS A 919 -2.75 4.23 26.97
C CYS A 919 -3.10 3.53 25.66
N ALA A 920 -2.22 2.65 25.17
CA ALA A 920 -2.48 1.88 23.95
C ALA A 920 -3.70 0.97 24.10
N VAL A 921 -3.85 0.26 25.20
CA VAL A 921 -5.04 -0.58 25.47
C VAL A 921 -6.29 0.28 25.58
N LEU A 922 -6.23 1.38 26.30
CA LEU A 922 -7.36 2.30 26.48
C LEU A 922 -7.80 2.87 25.13
N ILE A 923 -6.88 3.42 24.35
CA ILE A 923 -7.17 4.10 23.09
C ILE A 923 -7.60 3.08 22.03
N ILE A 924 -6.85 1.98 21.85
CA ILE A 924 -7.05 1.07 20.73
C ILE A 924 -8.22 0.11 20.95
N TYR A 925 -8.46 -0.32 22.17
CA TYR A 925 -9.48 -1.34 22.46
C TYR A 925 -10.66 -0.82 23.27
N LEU A 926 -10.38 -0.15 24.41
CA LEU A 926 -11.46 0.21 25.33
C LEU A 926 -12.30 1.40 24.85
N ALA A 927 -11.69 2.42 24.28
CA ALA A 927 -12.43 3.60 23.80
C ALA A 927 -13.37 3.25 22.62
N PRO A 928 -12.94 2.51 21.57
CA PRO A 928 -13.85 2.09 20.51
C PRO A 928 -15.00 1.20 20.99
N ILE A 929 -14.67 0.21 21.82
CA ILE A 929 -15.67 -0.72 22.35
C ILE A 929 -16.63 0.01 23.30
N GLY A 930 -16.13 0.90 24.15
CA GLY A 930 -16.95 1.71 25.06
C GLY A 930 -17.90 2.67 24.31
N TYR A 931 -17.39 3.34 23.27
CA TYR A 931 -18.22 4.19 22.40
C TYR A 931 -19.32 3.40 21.71
N LEU A 932 -19.02 2.21 21.30
CA LEU A 932 -19.93 1.30 20.67
C LEU A 932 -21.05 0.86 21.61
N VAL A 933 -20.71 0.44 22.82
CA VAL A 933 -21.67 0.11 23.87
C VAL A 933 -22.59 1.32 24.15
N TYR A 934 -22.00 2.51 24.30
CA TYR A 934 -22.75 3.75 24.50
C TYR A 934 -23.75 4.01 23.35
N LYS A 935 -23.30 3.92 22.09
CA LYS A 935 -24.16 4.11 20.91
C LYS A 935 -25.32 3.10 20.84
N THR A 936 -25.10 1.86 21.28
CA THR A 936 -26.11 0.79 21.21
C THR A 936 -27.19 0.93 22.29
N PHE A 937 -26.85 1.42 23.48
CA PHE A 937 -27.76 1.44 24.61
C PHE A 937 -28.33 2.84 24.91
N TYR A 938 -27.75 3.93 24.40
CA TYR A 938 -28.13 5.31 24.69
C TYR A 938 -28.44 6.18 23.46
N LYS A 939 -28.36 5.64 22.23
CA LYS A 939 -28.87 6.21 20.98
C LYS A 939 -29.73 5.21 20.26
#